data_2f90ff3eba2bd08f78d7fe4e7e3922bd
#
_entry.id   2f90ff3eba2bd08f78d7fe4e7e3922bd
#
_cell.length_a   1.000
_cell.length_b   1.000
_cell.length_c   1.000
_cell.angle_alpha   90.00
_cell.angle_beta   90.00
_cell.angle_gamma   90.00
#
_symmetry.space_group_name_H-M   'P 1'
#
loop_
_entity.id
_entity.type
_entity.pdbx_description
1 polymer ?
#
loop_
_entity_poly.entity_id
_entity_poly.type
_entity_poly.pdbx_seq_one_letter_code
_entity_poly.pdbx_strand_id
1 'polypeptide(L)'
;MSRRIQTAAGTGLAAVAVTSLAVAFILAGSAQVPQASQNTVPTPEPRTFPAPTNLNVLPKNLTGQQVHNIMEQWEASLGAQCNSCHTEDPNNIGPKGRPRLNFADDSKPMKAAARAMYSMTERINKDYLAKINSSGDPVTCGTCHRGSLNIKPFVPPSDAALPITQKLPGSREQPLPQANAGDAVDYASPLELLFSPDGLRLYVLCQQSEEVRVLNAATYAVIKNIAVGRVPRGISLSPSGDRLFVTNTWDDTLSVIDTRTLAVTATWPVGAEPSGVVEDRTGKHLFVANRISNDVAVLDAATGEEEKRLLAGRGASYLALSPDGNKLYVTHVYPNLSPHRTAPESEITVIDTARAVVLDRMPLHGVAGVFHLAFSADGRIGVVAEYHPKNLVPLAHLEHGGYFVDTLTLFGADVGKPIEVPLDELERYASRPFGVAIAPDKSRIYITCEGSEMVTVIDVPRLLHFIHARPRPASGSFAYDLAASANYVIASIPVGHDPRGMTLNRSGSKLFVANRLEDTISIIDTRSNRVAATIVLAGPKTVSAIRHGEQTFYTSRYGFQGQIGCANCHIDSTFDGITWNLEPDGFGRNIVDNKMLEGLKGTEPYKWNGGNPNIPTECGPRTEKYFWRSEQYDDLTLADLAIYIRNLPTRPNRWKMPGREMTPAQERGQALFTRDTDKFGKPISEYNRCSYCHSGPKGTNQKLFDVGTHKPNDNGTLLKSAPLTEIALTAPYLHDGSARTLEEIWTVYNPEDKHGRTNDLTKDELNDLIEYLRTR
;
A
#
# COMPACT_ATOMS: atom_id res chain seq x y z
N MET A 1 -49.75 10.68 -41.25
CA MET A 1 -49.60 10.84 -42.71
C MET A 1 -48.18 10.40 -43.01
N SER A 2 -47.98 9.14 -43.39
CA SER A 2 -48.00 8.55 -44.72
C SER A 2 -46.94 9.15 -45.65
N ARG A 3 -45.92 8.47 -46.09
CA ARG A 3 -45.73 7.26 -46.95
C ARG A 3 -44.26 6.92 -47.01
N ARG A 4 -43.75 5.74 -46.84
CA ARG A 4 -43.63 4.59 -47.77
C ARG A 4 -43.07 4.97 -49.16
N ILE A 5 -42.07 4.31 -49.73
CA ILE A 5 -41.89 2.93 -50.27
C ILE A 5 -40.52 2.94 -50.97
N GLN A 6 -39.72 2.04 -51.28
CA GLN A 6 -39.50 0.59 -51.39
C GLN A 6 -38.18 0.37 -52.12
N THR A 7 -37.48 -0.59 -51.67
CA THR A 7 -36.72 -1.69 -52.30
C THR A 7 -36.28 -1.66 -53.77
N ALA A 8 -35.00 -2.04 -54.02
CA ALA A 8 -34.71 -3.18 -54.89
C ALA A 8 -33.22 -3.61 -54.79
N ALA A 9 -33.03 -4.90 -54.81
CA ALA A 9 -31.77 -5.63 -54.77
C ALA A 9 -31.06 -5.67 -56.14
N GLY A 10 -29.75 -5.88 -56.14
CA GLY A 10 -28.98 -6.20 -57.33
C GLY A 10 -27.52 -6.54 -57.01
N THR A 11 -27.23 -7.80 -57.16
CA THR A 11 -25.94 -8.49 -57.04
C THR A 11 -24.90 -8.04 -58.07
N GLY A 12 -23.60 -8.04 -57.68
CA GLY A 12 -22.49 -8.03 -58.63
C GLY A 12 -21.12 -7.84 -57.99
N LEU A 13 -20.34 -8.91 -58.03
CA LEU A 13 -18.90 -8.93 -57.72
C LEU A 13 -18.09 -8.09 -58.72
N ALA A 14 -17.06 -7.40 -58.29
CA ALA A 14 -15.71 -7.55 -58.84
C ALA A 14 -14.70 -6.51 -58.22
N ALA A 15 -13.50 -6.94 -58.20
CA ALA A 15 -12.30 -6.49 -57.53
C ALA A 15 -11.68 -5.15 -58.00
N VAL A 16 -10.81 -4.63 -57.07
CA VAL A 16 -9.53 -3.92 -57.26
C VAL A 16 -9.55 -2.49 -57.84
N ALA A 17 -9.14 -1.52 -57.05
CA ALA A 17 -7.93 -0.70 -57.22
C ALA A 17 -7.91 0.52 -56.26
N VAL A 18 -6.76 0.72 -55.71
CA VAL A 18 -6.34 1.90 -54.88
C VAL A 18 -6.30 3.14 -55.76
N THR A 19 -6.97 4.21 -55.35
CA THR A 19 -6.53 5.59 -55.70
C THR A 19 -7.07 6.60 -54.67
N SER A 20 -6.20 7.45 -54.22
CA SER A 20 -6.43 8.61 -53.36
C SER A 20 -7.37 9.60 -54.02
N LEU A 21 -8.36 10.12 -53.29
CA LEU A 21 -9.02 11.38 -53.65
C LEU A 21 -9.35 12.21 -52.41
N ALA A 22 -8.81 13.41 -52.42
CA ALA A 22 -9.16 14.50 -51.52
C ALA A 22 -10.61 14.94 -51.78
N VAL A 23 -11.40 15.15 -50.75
CA VAL A 23 -12.73 15.75 -50.84
C VAL A 23 -12.68 17.11 -50.14
N ALA A 24 -12.83 18.16 -50.95
CA ALA A 24 -13.10 19.52 -50.52
C ALA A 24 -14.54 19.65 -50.02
N PHE A 25 -14.75 20.21 -48.84
CA PHE A 25 -16.07 20.68 -48.43
C PHE A 25 -16.17 22.20 -48.60
N ILE A 26 -17.21 22.60 -49.25
CA ILE A 26 -17.61 23.97 -49.55
C ILE A 26 -18.32 24.57 -48.35
N LEU A 27 -17.95 25.81 -48.07
CA LEU A 27 -18.40 26.74 -47.05
C LEU A 27 -19.87 27.13 -47.11
N ALA A 28 -20.51 27.30 -46.02
CA ALA A 28 -21.53 28.29 -45.76
C ALA A 28 -21.42 28.85 -44.34
N GLY A 29 -21.03 30.06 -44.22
CA GLY A 29 -21.44 31.23 -43.49
C GLY A 29 -21.53 31.25 -41.95
N SER A 30 -20.62 31.89 -41.39
CA SER A 30 -20.56 33.15 -40.59
C SER A 30 -20.69 33.01 -39.07
N ALA A 31 -19.61 33.40 -38.38
CA ALA A 31 -19.53 34.44 -37.38
C ALA A 31 -18.07 34.51 -36.87
N GLN A 32 -17.46 35.69 -37.03
CA GLN A 32 -16.09 35.98 -36.60
C GLN A 32 -16.01 36.05 -35.07
N VAL A 33 -15.14 35.24 -34.50
CA VAL A 33 -14.58 35.41 -33.17
C VAL A 33 -13.12 35.85 -33.35
N PRO A 34 -12.60 36.82 -32.60
CA PRO A 34 -11.26 37.37 -32.84
C PRO A 34 -10.18 36.31 -32.62
N GLN A 35 -9.28 36.13 -33.55
CA GLN A 35 -8.09 35.32 -33.45
C GLN A 35 -7.16 35.87 -32.37
N ALA A 36 -7.00 35.11 -31.27
CA ALA A 36 -5.82 35.27 -30.43
C ALA A 36 -4.60 34.79 -31.23
N SER A 37 -3.59 35.63 -31.29
CA SER A 37 -2.32 35.38 -31.96
C SER A 37 -1.72 34.05 -31.48
N GLN A 38 -1.61 33.06 -32.36
CA GLN A 38 -0.81 31.87 -32.13
C GLN A 38 0.66 32.28 -32.08
N ASN A 39 1.20 32.40 -30.88
CA ASN A 39 2.63 32.32 -30.68
C ASN A 39 3.04 30.89 -30.99
N THR A 40 3.47 30.62 -32.20
CA THR A 40 4.20 29.41 -32.54
C THR A 40 5.51 29.43 -31.75
N VAL A 41 5.54 28.58 -30.67
CA VAL A 41 6.81 28.27 -30.01
C VAL A 41 7.67 27.58 -31.07
N PRO A 42 8.83 28.15 -31.44
CA PRO A 42 9.70 27.52 -32.44
C PRO A 42 10.10 26.15 -31.89
N THR A 43 9.90 25.10 -32.66
CA THR A 43 10.44 23.77 -32.39
C THR A 43 11.95 23.94 -32.22
N PRO A 44 12.53 23.51 -31.07
CA PRO A 44 13.97 23.67 -30.90
C PRO A 44 14.70 22.88 -31.99
N GLU A 45 15.58 23.50 -32.73
CA GLU A 45 16.45 22.79 -33.66
C GLU A 45 17.17 21.65 -32.94
N PRO A 46 17.30 20.49 -33.58
CA PRO A 46 18.00 19.38 -32.99
C PRO A 46 19.42 19.82 -32.62
N ARG A 47 19.77 19.70 -31.33
CA ARG A 47 21.09 20.03 -30.83
C ARG A 47 22.12 19.15 -31.52
N THR A 48 23.01 19.70 -32.31
CA THR A 48 24.14 19.00 -32.89
C THR A 48 25.30 19.04 -31.91
N PHE A 49 25.81 17.85 -31.54
CA PHE A 49 26.98 17.73 -30.69
C PHE A 49 28.23 17.56 -31.56
N PRO A 50 29.28 18.40 -31.40
CA PRO A 50 30.51 18.31 -32.19
C PRO A 50 31.24 17.00 -31.93
N ALA A 51 32.07 16.56 -32.87
CA ALA A 51 32.90 15.39 -32.70
C ALA A 51 33.82 15.55 -31.47
N PRO A 52 33.92 14.50 -30.61
CA PRO A 52 34.72 14.58 -29.40
C PRO A 52 36.22 14.59 -29.75
N THR A 53 37.00 15.44 -29.06
CA THR A 53 38.45 15.59 -29.33
C THR A 53 39.34 15.02 -28.25
N ASN A 54 38.79 14.62 -27.10
CA ASN A 54 39.56 14.13 -25.94
C ASN A 54 38.94 12.87 -25.30
N LEU A 55 38.86 11.78 -26.06
CA LEU A 55 38.39 10.48 -25.56
C LEU A 55 39.61 9.62 -25.10
N ASN A 56 39.88 9.58 -23.80
CA ASN A 56 41.00 8.80 -23.25
C ASN A 56 40.61 7.40 -22.79
N VAL A 57 39.40 7.19 -22.30
CA VAL A 57 38.90 5.90 -21.76
C VAL A 57 37.72 5.34 -22.55
N LEU A 58 37.03 6.17 -23.29
CA LEU A 58 35.94 5.75 -24.17
C LEU A 58 36.47 5.41 -25.57
N PRO A 59 35.74 4.56 -26.34
CA PRO A 59 36.06 4.23 -27.71
C PRO A 59 36.24 5.50 -28.59
N LYS A 60 37.28 5.50 -29.43
CA LYS A 60 37.65 6.68 -30.24
C LYS A 60 36.69 6.99 -31.38
N ASN A 61 35.87 6.04 -31.77
CA ASN A 61 34.93 6.13 -32.89
C ASN A 61 33.52 6.61 -32.49
N LEU A 62 33.31 7.05 -31.25
CA LEU A 62 32.03 7.56 -30.81
C LEU A 62 31.71 8.93 -31.41
N THR A 63 30.46 9.13 -31.83
CA THR A 63 29.94 10.41 -32.23
C THR A 63 29.70 11.33 -31.04
N GLY A 64 29.59 12.66 -31.28
CA GLY A 64 29.29 13.62 -30.22
C GLY A 64 27.99 13.31 -29.48
N GLN A 65 26.96 12.86 -30.19
CA GLN A 65 25.71 12.44 -29.58
C GLN A 65 25.85 11.23 -28.66
N GLN A 66 26.62 10.21 -29.07
CA GLN A 66 26.87 9.02 -28.25
C GLN A 66 27.65 9.37 -26.99
N VAL A 67 28.67 10.24 -27.10
CA VAL A 67 29.41 10.71 -25.92
C VAL A 67 28.50 11.50 -24.98
N HIS A 68 27.64 12.36 -25.54
CA HIS A 68 26.67 13.12 -24.73
C HIS A 68 25.76 12.17 -23.93
N ASN A 69 25.17 11.16 -24.56
CA ASN A 69 24.31 10.20 -23.90
C ASN A 69 25.05 9.43 -22.77
N ILE A 70 26.32 9.06 -23.01
CA ILE A 70 27.16 8.42 -21.96
C ILE A 70 27.39 9.40 -20.79
N MET A 71 27.65 10.66 -21.08
CA MET A 71 27.87 11.67 -20.04
C MET A 71 26.59 11.94 -19.21
N GLU A 72 25.41 11.96 -19.84
CA GLU A 72 24.13 12.03 -19.12
C GLU A 72 23.92 10.83 -18.19
N GLN A 73 24.26 9.62 -18.64
CA GLN A 73 24.20 8.42 -17.77
C GLN A 73 25.18 8.52 -16.59
N TRP A 74 26.38 9.08 -16.82
CA TRP A 74 27.33 9.30 -15.72
C TRP A 74 26.84 10.40 -14.78
N GLU A 75 26.26 11.48 -15.28
CA GLU A 75 25.67 12.55 -14.48
C GLU A 75 24.57 11.98 -13.56
N ALA A 76 23.66 11.19 -14.10
CA ALA A 76 22.61 10.52 -13.33
C ALA A 76 23.18 9.52 -12.31
N SER A 77 24.17 8.72 -12.73
CA SER A 77 24.79 7.69 -11.87
C SER A 77 25.58 8.26 -10.70
N LEU A 78 26.17 9.46 -10.88
CA LEU A 78 27.03 10.13 -9.91
C LEU A 78 26.31 11.20 -9.11
N GLY A 79 25.08 11.60 -9.51
CA GLY A 79 24.41 12.78 -8.95
C GLY A 79 25.22 14.07 -9.14
N ALA A 80 26.02 14.14 -10.20
CA ALA A 80 26.89 15.26 -10.52
C ALA A 80 26.35 16.05 -11.69
N GLN A 81 26.71 17.31 -11.81
CA GLN A 81 26.40 18.12 -12.99
C GLN A 81 27.60 18.19 -13.94
N CYS A 82 27.36 18.50 -15.22
CA CYS A 82 28.42 18.60 -16.24
C CYS A 82 29.59 19.49 -15.81
N ASN A 83 29.30 20.60 -15.14
CA ASN A 83 30.32 21.52 -14.62
C ASN A 83 31.13 20.96 -13.44
N SER A 84 30.73 19.83 -12.84
CA SER A 84 31.54 19.16 -11.81
C SER A 84 32.84 18.62 -12.40
N CYS A 85 32.80 18.13 -13.66
CA CYS A 85 33.92 17.49 -14.33
C CYS A 85 34.52 18.33 -15.46
N HIS A 86 33.81 19.33 -15.99
CA HIS A 86 34.25 20.14 -17.11
C HIS A 86 34.39 21.63 -16.71
N THR A 87 35.43 22.29 -17.25
CA THR A 87 35.69 23.72 -17.01
C THR A 87 34.81 24.59 -17.88
N GLU A 88 34.58 25.80 -17.44
CA GLU A 88 33.96 26.84 -18.28
C GLU A 88 35.00 27.47 -19.25
N ASP A 89 34.62 27.71 -20.48
CA ASP A 89 35.44 28.41 -21.46
C ASP A 89 35.03 29.88 -21.48
N PRO A 90 35.82 30.80 -20.88
CA PRO A 90 35.47 32.23 -20.81
C PRO A 90 35.43 32.90 -22.19
N ASN A 91 36.06 32.29 -23.20
CA ASN A 91 36.10 32.83 -24.56
C ASN A 91 34.93 32.33 -25.43
N ASN A 92 34.13 31.37 -24.92
CA ASN A 92 33.00 30.79 -25.67
C ASN A 92 31.70 31.03 -24.91
N ILE A 93 31.08 32.16 -25.18
CA ILE A 93 29.86 32.60 -24.51
C ILE A 93 28.64 32.07 -25.27
N GLY A 94 27.74 31.40 -24.53
CA GLY A 94 26.49 30.89 -25.06
C GLY A 94 25.40 31.94 -25.22
N PRO A 95 24.26 31.60 -25.86
CA PRO A 95 23.19 32.58 -26.19
C PRO A 95 22.56 33.29 -24.97
N LYS A 96 22.72 32.72 -23.76
CA LYS A 96 22.22 33.29 -22.49
C LYS A 96 23.30 34.09 -21.72
N GLY A 97 24.40 34.46 -22.37
CA GLY A 97 25.49 35.21 -21.73
C GLY A 97 26.33 34.44 -20.72
N ARG A 98 26.22 33.10 -20.67
CA ARG A 98 27.03 32.26 -19.79
C ARG A 98 28.13 31.54 -20.56
N PRO A 99 29.35 31.39 -20.00
CA PRO A 99 30.39 30.60 -20.61
C PRO A 99 29.92 29.17 -20.91
N ARG A 100 30.30 28.63 -22.05
CA ARG A 100 30.07 27.21 -22.38
C ARG A 100 31.13 26.35 -21.72
N LEU A 101 30.84 25.08 -21.51
CA LEU A 101 31.80 24.14 -20.93
C LEU A 101 32.84 23.74 -21.99
N ASN A 102 34.10 23.71 -21.58
CA ASN A 102 35.19 23.10 -22.31
C ASN A 102 35.27 21.60 -21.99
N PHE A 103 34.66 20.78 -22.83
CA PHE A 103 34.63 19.33 -22.64
C PHE A 103 35.99 18.66 -22.91
N ALA A 104 36.94 19.31 -23.59
CA ALA A 104 38.26 18.79 -23.87
C ALA A 104 39.27 19.02 -22.75
N ASP A 105 39.08 20.03 -21.93
CA ASP A 105 40.00 20.41 -20.86
C ASP A 105 40.06 19.32 -19.76
N ASP A 106 41.28 18.96 -19.34
CA ASP A 106 41.56 17.96 -18.31
C ASP A 106 42.03 18.56 -16.98
N SER A 107 41.95 19.87 -16.82
CA SER A 107 42.44 20.55 -15.62
C SER A 107 41.65 20.22 -14.32
N LYS A 108 40.39 19.76 -14.46
CA LYS A 108 39.57 19.39 -13.30
C LYS A 108 39.94 17.97 -12.78
N PRO A 109 40.35 17.84 -11.49
CA PRO A 109 40.67 16.55 -10.90
C PRO A 109 39.54 15.52 -10.95
N MET A 110 38.28 15.99 -10.87
CA MET A 110 37.08 15.14 -10.92
C MET A 110 36.97 14.39 -12.26
N LYS A 111 37.41 14.99 -13.37
CA LYS A 111 37.43 14.33 -14.68
C LYS A 111 38.41 13.18 -14.73
N ALA A 112 39.58 13.37 -14.12
CA ALA A 112 40.59 12.30 -14.01
C ALA A 112 40.10 11.15 -13.13
N ALA A 113 39.44 11.49 -12.00
CA ALA A 113 38.81 10.49 -11.10
C ALA A 113 37.73 9.68 -11.82
N ALA A 114 36.84 10.33 -12.58
CA ALA A 114 35.79 9.66 -13.35
C ALA A 114 36.35 8.69 -14.38
N ARG A 115 37.45 9.05 -15.07
CA ARG A 115 38.15 8.15 -16.01
C ARG A 115 38.76 6.94 -15.31
N ALA A 116 39.38 7.12 -14.12
CA ALA A 116 39.96 6.03 -13.36
C ALA A 116 38.87 5.06 -12.88
N MET A 117 37.76 5.58 -12.40
CA MET A 117 36.59 4.79 -11.95
C MET A 117 35.96 4.01 -13.13
N TYR A 118 35.79 4.64 -14.29
CA TYR A 118 35.31 3.95 -15.48
C TYR A 118 36.25 2.79 -15.89
N SER A 119 37.55 3.03 -15.91
CA SER A 119 38.52 1.99 -16.22
C SER A 119 38.48 0.84 -15.18
N MET A 120 38.18 1.14 -13.93
CA MET A 120 38.00 0.13 -12.88
C MET A 120 36.73 -0.70 -13.14
N THR A 121 35.59 -0.09 -13.46
CA THR A 121 34.35 -0.85 -13.77
C THR A 121 34.54 -1.75 -14.99
N GLU A 122 35.21 -1.26 -16.04
CA GLU A 122 35.53 -2.07 -17.23
C GLU A 122 36.41 -3.31 -16.88
N ARG A 123 37.39 -3.13 -16.00
CA ARG A 123 38.21 -4.26 -15.52
C ARG A 123 37.38 -5.24 -14.69
N ILE A 124 36.51 -4.77 -13.78
CA ILE A 124 35.65 -5.65 -13.01
C ILE A 124 34.78 -6.49 -13.95
N ASN A 125 34.16 -5.87 -14.93
CA ASN A 125 33.32 -6.56 -15.91
C ASN A 125 34.10 -7.60 -16.72
N LYS A 126 35.27 -7.22 -17.26
CA LYS A 126 36.05 -8.07 -18.13
C LYS A 126 36.84 -9.17 -17.39
N ASP A 127 37.48 -8.80 -16.27
CA ASP A 127 38.44 -9.68 -15.62
C ASP A 127 37.81 -10.59 -14.57
N TYR A 128 36.66 -10.21 -14.04
CA TYR A 128 35.97 -10.92 -12.97
C TYR A 128 34.56 -11.38 -13.38
N LEU A 129 33.65 -10.48 -13.71
CA LEU A 129 32.23 -10.87 -13.97
C LEU A 129 32.11 -11.76 -15.21
N ALA A 130 32.87 -11.53 -16.24
CA ALA A 130 32.86 -12.39 -17.43
C ALA A 130 33.31 -13.85 -17.16
N LYS A 131 33.90 -14.11 -16.01
CA LYS A 131 34.42 -15.44 -15.62
C LYS A 131 33.56 -16.17 -14.61
N ILE A 132 32.53 -15.53 -14.07
CA ILE A 132 31.60 -16.11 -13.12
C ILE A 132 30.21 -16.25 -13.76
N ASN A 133 29.49 -17.27 -13.32
CA ASN A 133 28.11 -17.43 -13.76
C ASN A 133 27.22 -16.39 -13.00
N SER A 134 27.17 -15.18 -13.54
CA SER A 134 26.39 -14.08 -12.98
C SER A 134 25.11 -13.83 -13.82
N SER A 135 24.19 -13.00 -13.35
CA SER A 135 23.02 -12.53 -14.10
C SER A 135 23.34 -11.85 -15.43
N GLY A 136 24.62 -11.55 -15.66
CA GLY A 136 25.10 -10.95 -16.90
C GLY A 136 25.08 -9.42 -16.91
N ASP A 137 24.57 -8.78 -15.89
CA ASP A 137 24.52 -7.32 -15.83
C ASP A 137 25.90 -6.73 -15.47
N PRO A 138 26.41 -5.79 -16.27
CA PRO A 138 27.71 -5.21 -16.03
C PRO A 138 27.69 -4.26 -14.83
N VAL A 139 28.76 -4.22 -14.05
CA VAL A 139 29.00 -3.16 -13.06
C VAL A 139 29.17 -1.84 -13.79
N THR A 140 28.43 -0.82 -13.35
CA THR A 140 28.47 0.55 -13.88
C THR A 140 28.84 1.55 -12.77
N CYS A 141 29.03 2.83 -13.13
CA CYS A 141 29.19 3.88 -12.12
C CYS A 141 28.00 3.90 -11.13
N GLY A 142 26.77 3.68 -11.64
CA GLY A 142 25.54 3.65 -10.83
C GLY A 142 25.51 2.52 -9.82
N THR A 143 26.15 1.38 -10.09
CA THR A 143 26.22 0.24 -9.17
C THR A 143 26.86 0.61 -7.84
N CYS A 144 27.87 1.49 -7.86
CA CYS A 144 28.59 1.92 -6.66
C CYS A 144 28.11 3.29 -6.14
N HIS A 145 27.83 4.23 -7.04
CA HIS A 145 27.56 5.62 -6.67
C HIS A 145 26.08 5.91 -6.40
N ARG A 146 25.16 5.19 -7.06
CA ARG A 146 23.70 5.31 -6.83
C ARG A 146 23.18 6.74 -6.76
N GLY A 147 23.66 7.59 -7.66
CA GLY A 147 23.26 8.99 -7.73
C GLY A 147 23.97 9.94 -6.76
N SER A 148 25.08 9.53 -6.12
CA SER A 148 25.85 10.37 -5.20
C SER A 148 27.35 10.33 -5.51
N LEU A 149 28.01 11.50 -5.54
CA LEU A 149 29.47 11.58 -5.67
C LEU A 149 30.23 10.96 -4.49
N ASN A 150 29.66 11.06 -3.29
CA ASN A 150 30.24 10.54 -2.08
C ASN A 150 29.63 9.19 -1.76
N ILE A 151 30.33 8.10 -2.12
CA ILE A 151 29.96 6.75 -1.70
C ILE A 151 30.13 6.69 -0.18
N LYS A 152 29.00 6.59 0.53
CA LYS A 152 29.07 6.24 1.96
C LYS A 152 29.44 4.77 2.07
N PRO A 153 30.40 4.39 2.92
CA PRO A 153 30.68 2.98 3.18
C PRO A 153 29.38 2.30 3.61
N PHE A 154 29.06 1.17 2.99
CA PHE A 154 28.04 0.28 3.54
C PHE A 154 28.58 -0.17 4.90
N VAL A 155 27.96 0.34 5.96
CA VAL A 155 28.13 -0.20 7.30
C VAL A 155 27.05 -1.27 7.43
N PRO A 156 27.41 -2.56 7.36
CA PRO A 156 26.43 -3.59 7.68
C PRO A 156 25.90 -3.30 9.07
N PRO A 157 24.58 -3.47 9.33
CA PRO A 157 24.07 -3.43 10.68
C PRO A 157 24.98 -4.33 11.52
N SER A 158 25.42 -3.87 12.69
CA SER A 158 26.27 -4.70 13.55
C SER A 158 25.51 -6.02 13.81
N ASP A 159 26.21 -7.15 13.81
CA ASP A 159 25.62 -8.49 14.07
C ASP A 159 24.84 -8.54 15.38
N ALA A 160 25.11 -7.61 16.31
CA ALA A 160 24.35 -7.40 17.52
C ALA A 160 23.02 -6.65 17.32
N ALA A 161 22.80 -6.04 16.15
CA ALA A 161 21.58 -5.30 15.81
C ALA A 161 20.67 -6.05 14.82
N LEU A 162 21.14 -7.17 14.30
CA LEU A 162 20.34 -8.09 13.51
C LEU A 162 19.87 -9.21 14.43
N PRO A 163 18.57 -9.35 14.70
CA PRO A 163 18.04 -10.62 15.19
C PRO A 163 18.12 -11.70 14.09
N ILE A 164 18.83 -11.41 13.02
CA ILE A 164 19.05 -12.30 11.89
C ILE A 164 20.38 -13.02 12.05
N THR A 165 20.46 -13.87 13.02
CA THR A 165 21.15 -15.13 12.89
C THR A 165 20.19 -16.17 12.32
N GLN A 166 19.32 -15.79 11.39
CA GLN A 166 18.85 -16.79 10.47
C GLN A 166 20.05 -17.09 9.56
N LYS A 167 20.61 -18.27 9.73
CA LYS A 167 21.54 -18.82 8.79
C LYS A 167 20.98 -18.64 7.39
N LEU A 168 21.83 -18.18 6.48
CA LEU A 168 21.49 -18.06 5.07
C LEU A 168 20.75 -19.31 4.58
N PRO A 169 19.75 -19.18 3.69
CA PRO A 169 19.09 -20.31 3.07
C PRO A 169 20.11 -21.28 2.52
N GLY A 170 20.05 -22.53 2.93
CA GLY A 170 21.02 -23.59 2.58
C GLY A 170 21.54 -24.41 3.75
N SER A 171 21.42 -23.96 4.99
CA SER A 171 21.62 -24.84 6.13
C SER A 171 20.32 -25.58 6.39
N ARG A 172 20.20 -26.81 5.89
CA ARG A 172 19.16 -27.73 6.29
C ARG A 172 19.31 -28.03 7.79
N GLU A 173 18.71 -27.19 8.62
CA GLU A 173 18.31 -27.63 9.95
C GLU A 173 17.05 -28.46 9.77
N GLN A 174 16.89 -29.46 10.64
CA GLN A 174 15.81 -30.44 10.56
C GLN A 174 14.47 -29.78 10.26
N PRO A 175 13.62 -30.41 9.44
CA PRO A 175 12.31 -29.87 9.14
C PRO A 175 11.62 -29.53 10.45
N LEU A 176 11.14 -28.27 10.56
CA LEU A 176 10.27 -27.88 11.66
C LEU A 176 9.12 -28.88 11.73
N PRO A 177 8.74 -29.37 12.91
CA PRO A 177 7.60 -30.25 13.03
C PRO A 177 6.42 -29.59 12.32
N GLN A 178 5.82 -30.29 11.37
CA GLN A 178 4.56 -29.80 10.78
C GLN A 178 3.59 -29.67 11.94
N ALA A 179 3.13 -28.45 12.19
CA ALA A 179 2.06 -28.22 13.13
C ALA A 179 0.87 -29.05 12.65
N ASN A 180 0.52 -30.09 13.38
CA ASN A 180 -0.74 -30.78 13.17
C ASN A 180 -1.85 -29.74 13.33
N ALA A 181 -2.86 -29.79 12.49
CA ALA A 181 -3.98 -28.84 12.48
C ALA A 181 -4.80 -28.80 13.80
N GLY A 182 -4.28 -29.38 14.87
CA GLY A 182 -4.87 -29.45 16.20
C GLY A 182 -4.05 -28.79 17.30
N ASP A 183 -2.81 -28.39 17.06
CA ASP A 183 -2.02 -27.72 18.10
C ASP A 183 -2.26 -26.20 18.00
N ALA A 184 -3.21 -25.72 18.79
CA ALA A 184 -3.39 -24.29 19.02
C ALA A 184 -2.12 -23.75 19.69
N VAL A 185 -1.30 -23.06 18.90
CA VAL A 185 -0.09 -22.40 19.39
C VAL A 185 -0.48 -21.01 19.88
N ASP A 186 -0.38 -20.77 21.19
CA ASP A 186 -0.74 -19.50 21.80
C ASP A 186 0.30 -18.42 21.53
N TYR A 187 0.18 -17.76 20.37
CA TYR A 187 0.90 -16.53 20.09
C TYR A 187 0.16 -15.33 20.70
N ALA A 188 0.89 -14.40 21.29
CA ALA A 188 0.31 -13.16 21.82
C ALA A 188 -0.08 -12.19 20.69
N SER A 189 0.81 -11.99 19.75
CA SER A 189 0.69 -10.99 18.66
C SER A 189 0.38 -9.61 19.20
N PRO A 190 1.31 -8.94 19.93
CA PRO A 190 1.11 -7.60 20.48
C PRO A 190 0.88 -6.60 19.35
N LEU A 191 -0.21 -5.83 19.42
CA LEU A 191 -0.61 -4.91 18.37
C LEU A 191 -0.47 -3.45 18.81
N GLU A 192 -0.97 -3.10 19.98
CA GLU A 192 -0.98 -1.73 20.51
C GLU A 192 -0.48 -1.68 21.96
N LEU A 193 0.10 -0.56 22.32
CA LEU A 193 0.70 -0.31 23.63
C LEU A 193 0.25 1.02 24.20
N LEU A 194 -0.09 1.07 25.48
CA LEU A 194 -0.29 2.34 26.18
C LEU A 194 0.06 2.25 27.65
N PHE A 195 0.58 3.35 28.21
CA PHE A 195 0.81 3.47 29.64
C PHE A 195 -0.43 3.93 30.39
N SER A 196 -0.56 3.47 31.64
CA SER A 196 -1.48 4.13 32.59
C SER A 196 -1.06 5.59 32.84
N PRO A 197 -1.98 6.49 33.20
CA PRO A 197 -1.65 7.90 33.43
C PRO A 197 -0.59 8.15 34.52
N ASP A 198 -0.50 7.27 35.50
CA ASP A 198 0.53 7.27 36.54
C ASP A 198 1.89 6.70 36.08
N GLY A 199 1.92 6.07 34.89
CA GLY A 199 3.11 5.45 34.33
C GLY A 199 3.53 4.13 35.02
N LEU A 200 2.68 3.55 35.87
CA LEU A 200 3.02 2.35 36.64
C LEU A 200 2.66 1.03 35.92
N ARG A 201 1.76 1.10 34.94
CA ARG A 201 1.32 -0.04 34.16
C ARG A 201 1.51 0.20 32.67
N LEU A 202 1.87 -0.86 31.96
CA LEU A 202 1.85 -0.90 30.50
C LEU A 202 0.76 -1.88 30.07
N TYR A 203 -0.22 -1.39 29.33
CA TYR A 203 -1.25 -2.19 28.70
C TYR A 203 -0.80 -2.61 27.31
N VAL A 204 -0.89 -3.90 27.01
CA VAL A 204 -0.48 -4.51 25.76
C VAL A 204 -1.69 -5.20 25.15
N LEU A 205 -2.19 -4.71 24.04
CA LEU A 205 -3.26 -5.36 23.31
C LEU A 205 -2.66 -6.50 22.47
N CYS A 206 -3.07 -7.71 22.78
CA CYS A 206 -2.61 -8.94 22.13
C CYS A 206 -3.71 -9.48 21.21
N GLN A 207 -3.46 -9.41 19.89
CA GLN A 207 -4.50 -9.66 18.88
C GLN A 207 -4.86 -11.16 18.79
N GLN A 208 -3.86 -12.04 18.74
CA GLN A 208 -4.12 -13.48 18.53
C GLN A 208 -4.53 -14.20 19.80
N SER A 209 -4.02 -13.80 20.95
CA SER A 209 -4.46 -14.33 22.23
C SER A 209 -5.75 -13.70 22.77
N GLU A 210 -6.33 -12.72 22.03
CA GLU A 210 -7.62 -12.09 22.35
C GLU A 210 -7.67 -11.54 23.79
N GLU A 211 -6.61 -10.82 24.18
CA GLU A 211 -6.48 -10.32 25.54
C GLU A 211 -5.76 -8.98 25.64
N VAL A 212 -5.93 -8.30 26.76
CA VAL A 212 -5.06 -7.22 27.20
C VAL A 212 -4.14 -7.75 28.28
N ARG A 213 -2.82 -7.74 28.05
CA ARG A 213 -1.81 -8.01 29.07
C ARG A 213 -1.46 -6.74 29.80
N VAL A 214 -1.56 -6.79 31.11
CA VAL A 214 -1.18 -5.69 31.99
C VAL A 214 0.17 -5.98 32.59
N LEU A 215 1.18 -5.16 32.27
CA LEU A 215 2.53 -5.33 32.77
C LEU A 215 2.84 -4.25 33.82
N ASN A 216 3.66 -4.61 34.80
CA ASN A 216 4.30 -3.63 35.67
C ASN A 216 5.35 -2.86 34.87
N ALA A 217 5.23 -1.54 34.79
CA ALA A 217 6.08 -0.71 33.95
C ALA A 217 7.56 -0.64 34.37
N ALA A 218 7.87 -0.98 35.63
CA ALA A 218 9.25 -0.96 36.13
C ALA A 218 9.95 -2.33 35.95
N THR A 219 9.23 -3.44 36.19
CA THR A 219 9.79 -4.81 36.19
C THR A 219 9.46 -5.58 34.92
N TYR A 220 8.47 -5.09 34.15
CA TYR A 220 7.89 -5.72 32.95
C TYR A 220 7.21 -7.09 33.24
N ALA A 221 7.02 -7.43 34.49
CA ALA A 221 6.30 -8.63 34.90
C ALA A 221 4.81 -8.49 34.59
N VAL A 222 4.18 -9.59 34.12
CA VAL A 222 2.73 -9.64 33.89
C VAL A 222 2.00 -9.56 35.23
N ILE A 223 1.11 -8.57 35.37
CA ILE A 223 0.20 -8.40 36.50
C ILE A 223 -1.09 -9.20 36.27
N LYS A 224 -1.64 -9.12 35.04
CA LYS A 224 -2.92 -9.69 34.68
C LYS A 224 -3.05 -9.87 33.18
N ASN A 225 -3.71 -10.95 32.76
CA ASN A 225 -4.25 -11.11 31.43
C ASN A 225 -5.77 -10.94 31.49
N ILE A 226 -6.33 -10.09 30.65
CA ILE A 226 -7.74 -9.75 30.61
C ILE A 226 -8.28 -10.19 29.25
N ALA A 227 -9.06 -11.26 29.23
CA ALA A 227 -9.69 -11.75 28.01
C ALA A 227 -10.69 -10.72 27.48
N VAL A 228 -10.69 -10.51 26.14
CA VAL A 228 -11.60 -9.64 25.41
C VAL A 228 -12.26 -10.40 24.26
N GLY A 229 -12.90 -9.74 23.31
CA GLY A 229 -13.45 -10.41 22.14
C GLY A 229 -12.44 -10.67 21.04
N ARG A 230 -12.93 -11.27 19.91
CA ARG A 230 -12.11 -11.77 18.82
C ARG A 230 -11.42 -10.67 18.01
N VAL A 231 -10.15 -10.93 17.69
CA VAL A 231 -9.31 -10.08 16.83
C VAL A 231 -9.35 -8.61 17.29
N PRO A 232 -8.97 -8.31 18.55
CA PRO A 232 -8.99 -6.95 19.06
C PRO A 232 -7.97 -6.07 18.30
N ARG A 233 -8.33 -4.79 18.04
CA ARG A 233 -7.47 -3.87 17.26
C ARG A 233 -7.20 -2.54 17.94
N GLY A 234 -8.18 -1.90 18.50
CA GLY A 234 -8.02 -0.59 19.14
C GLY A 234 -8.07 -0.68 20.66
N ILE A 235 -7.26 0.14 21.29
CA ILE A 235 -7.21 0.26 22.75
C ILE A 235 -7.07 1.73 23.13
N SER A 236 -7.83 2.20 24.12
CA SER A 236 -7.75 3.58 24.59
C SER A 236 -8.18 3.67 26.06
N LEU A 237 -7.60 4.61 26.79
CA LEU A 237 -8.00 4.94 28.16
C LEU A 237 -9.00 6.09 28.18
N SER A 238 -9.91 6.06 29.16
CA SER A 238 -10.70 7.23 29.53
C SER A 238 -9.79 8.39 29.96
N PRO A 239 -10.22 9.65 29.84
CA PRO A 239 -9.46 10.80 30.33
C PRO A 239 -9.09 10.72 31.83
N SER A 240 -9.96 10.09 32.66
CA SER A 240 -9.71 9.81 34.07
C SER A 240 -8.73 8.65 34.29
N GLY A 241 -8.52 7.79 33.29
CA GLY A 241 -7.71 6.58 33.38
C GLY A 241 -8.34 5.43 34.15
N ASP A 242 -9.61 5.51 34.55
CA ASP A 242 -10.34 4.51 35.33
C ASP A 242 -10.99 3.42 34.44
N ARG A 243 -11.16 3.71 33.15
CA ARG A 243 -11.68 2.76 32.15
C ARG A 243 -10.70 2.57 31.01
N LEU A 244 -10.65 1.36 30.50
CA LEU A 244 -9.92 0.99 29.29
C LEU A 244 -10.92 0.41 28.29
N PHE A 245 -10.90 0.89 27.07
CA PHE A 245 -11.77 0.49 25.97
C PHE A 245 -11.00 -0.35 24.97
N VAL A 246 -11.59 -1.45 24.51
CA VAL A 246 -10.97 -2.36 23.52
C VAL A 246 -11.99 -2.76 22.47
N THR A 247 -11.68 -2.49 21.20
CA THR A 247 -12.53 -2.91 20.08
C THR A 247 -12.30 -4.37 19.73
N ASN A 248 -13.37 -5.14 19.61
CA ASN A 248 -13.36 -6.55 19.23
C ASN A 248 -13.85 -6.65 17.78
N THR A 249 -12.90 -6.61 16.84
CA THR A 249 -13.17 -6.37 15.41
C THR A 249 -14.07 -7.43 14.79
N TRP A 250 -13.92 -8.71 15.14
CA TRP A 250 -14.73 -9.78 14.56
C TRP A 250 -16.02 -10.09 15.32
N ASP A 251 -16.23 -9.43 16.45
CA ASP A 251 -17.46 -9.57 17.24
C ASP A 251 -18.38 -8.36 17.09
N ASP A 252 -17.94 -7.29 16.40
CA ASP A 252 -18.65 -6.03 16.27
C ASP A 252 -19.04 -5.43 17.65
N THR A 253 -18.13 -5.55 18.61
CA THR A 253 -18.33 -5.11 20.01
C THR A 253 -17.14 -4.31 20.53
N LEU A 254 -17.37 -3.66 21.67
CA LEU A 254 -16.40 -2.94 22.47
C LEU A 254 -16.39 -3.49 23.89
N SER A 255 -15.23 -3.93 24.37
CA SER A 255 -15.04 -4.31 25.78
C SER A 255 -14.69 -3.08 26.62
N VAL A 256 -15.36 -2.90 27.74
CA VAL A 256 -15.08 -1.88 28.77
C VAL A 256 -14.43 -2.55 29.97
N ILE A 257 -13.23 -2.13 30.31
CA ILE A 257 -12.43 -2.72 31.38
C ILE A 257 -12.25 -1.66 32.49
N ASP A 258 -12.57 -2.00 33.73
CA ASP A 258 -12.22 -1.21 34.92
C ASP A 258 -10.72 -1.38 35.21
N THR A 259 -9.95 -0.29 35.18
CA THR A 259 -8.49 -0.33 35.36
C THR A 259 -8.04 -0.61 36.79
N ARG A 260 -8.91 -0.45 37.77
CA ARG A 260 -8.62 -0.72 39.19
C ARG A 260 -8.78 -2.22 39.47
N THR A 261 -9.87 -2.83 39.00
CA THR A 261 -10.15 -4.27 39.21
C THR A 261 -9.51 -5.17 38.16
N LEU A 262 -9.11 -4.61 37.02
CA LEU A 262 -8.56 -5.30 35.85
C LEU A 262 -9.54 -6.38 35.34
N ALA A 263 -10.81 -6.01 35.20
CA ALA A 263 -11.88 -6.88 34.73
C ALA A 263 -12.76 -6.18 33.70
N VAL A 264 -13.28 -6.94 32.75
CA VAL A 264 -14.32 -6.46 31.81
C VAL A 264 -15.60 -6.24 32.62
N THR A 265 -16.13 -5.05 32.55
CA THR A 265 -17.38 -4.63 33.24
C THR A 265 -18.58 -4.55 32.32
N ALA A 266 -18.34 -4.35 31.03
CA ALA A 266 -19.38 -4.32 30.00
C ALA A 266 -18.82 -4.71 28.62
N THR A 267 -19.69 -5.18 27.75
CA THR A 267 -19.43 -5.36 26.32
C THR A 267 -20.55 -4.73 25.55
N TRP A 268 -20.24 -3.70 24.75
CA TRP A 268 -21.21 -2.89 24.02
C TRP A 268 -21.20 -3.25 22.53
N PRO A 269 -22.37 -3.39 21.87
CA PRO A 269 -22.45 -3.53 20.42
C PRO A 269 -22.04 -2.22 19.74
N VAL A 270 -21.34 -2.31 18.62
CA VAL A 270 -20.91 -1.17 17.80
C VAL A 270 -21.10 -1.47 16.30
N GLY A 271 -20.49 -0.69 15.41
CA GLY A 271 -20.56 -0.95 13.97
C GLY A 271 -19.71 -2.12 13.51
N ALA A 272 -19.71 -2.35 12.19
CA ALA A 272 -19.02 -3.50 11.57
C ALA A 272 -17.51 -3.30 11.49
N GLU A 273 -16.76 -4.25 12.04
CA GLU A 273 -15.30 -4.23 12.21
C GLU A 273 -14.79 -2.98 12.94
N PRO A 274 -15.14 -2.79 14.22
CA PRO A 274 -14.59 -1.70 15.01
C PRO A 274 -13.07 -1.83 15.10
N SER A 275 -12.37 -0.70 14.94
CA SER A 275 -10.92 -0.63 14.94
C SER A 275 -10.42 0.41 15.95
N GLY A 276 -10.39 1.69 15.63
CA GLY A 276 -10.00 2.73 16.58
C GLY A 276 -11.11 3.05 17.57
N VAL A 277 -10.73 3.42 18.80
CA VAL A 277 -11.63 3.90 19.84
C VAL A 277 -11.00 5.04 20.62
N VAL A 278 -11.77 6.08 20.95
CA VAL A 278 -11.31 7.16 21.82
C VAL A 278 -12.48 7.85 22.51
N GLU A 279 -12.35 8.11 23.79
CA GLU A 279 -13.30 8.92 24.57
C GLU A 279 -12.90 10.39 24.48
N ASP A 280 -13.86 11.30 24.33
CA ASP A 280 -13.59 12.74 24.35
C ASP A 280 -13.09 13.20 25.72
N ARG A 281 -12.48 14.38 25.77
CA ARG A 281 -11.92 14.91 27.02
C ARG A 281 -12.95 15.22 28.11
N THR A 282 -14.22 15.34 27.72
CA THR A 282 -15.32 15.62 28.65
C THR A 282 -15.87 14.36 29.31
N GLY A 283 -15.53 13.18 28.75
CA GLY A 283 -16.07 11.89 29.19
C GLY A 283 -17.53 11.68 28.77
N LYS A 284 -18.02 12.46 27.79
CA LYS A 284 -19.41 12.37 27.32
C LYS A 284 -19.56 11.42 26.14
N HIS A 285 -18.72 11.58 25.10
CA HIS A 285 -18.81 10.79 23.89
C HIS A 285 -17.66 9.82 23.76
N LEU A 286 -17.97 8.60 23.37
CA LEU A 286 -17.00 7.60 22.96
C LEU A 286 -17.14 7.40 21.44
N PHE A 287 -16.05 7.62 20.72
CA PHE A 287 -16.00 7.49 19.26
C PHE A 287 -15.36 6.14 18.89
N VAL A 288 -16.00 5.39 17.99
CA VAL A 288 -15.53 4.09 17.50
C VAL A 288 -15.51 4.11 15.98
N ALA A 289 -14.34 3.94 15.39
CA ALA A 289 -14.18 3.81 13.93
C ALA A 289 -14.52 2.39 13.48
N ASN A 290 -15.39 2.25 12.49
CA ASN A 290 -15.87 0.97 11.97
C ASN A 290 -15.44 0.80 10.51
N ARG A 291 -14.58 -0.18 10.24
CA ARG A 291 -13.88 -0.34 8.94
C ARG A 291 -14.80 -0.72 7.79
N ILE A 292 -15.77 -1.61 8.03
CA ILE A 292 -16.68 -2.09 6.96
C ILE A 292 -17.83 -1.14 6.74
N SER A 293 -18.43 -0.59 7.81
CA SER A 293 -19.51 0.37 7.66
C SER A 293 -19.04 1.76 7.22
N ASN A 294 -17.71 2.02 7.19
CA ASN A 294 -17.13 3.30 6.77
C ASN A 294 -17.70 4.48 7.56
N ASP A 295 -17.83 4.32 8.84
CA ASP A 295 -18.41 5.32 9.75
C ASP A 295 -17.65 5.39 11.08
N VAL A 296 -18.02 6.41 11.86
CA VAL A 296 -17.65 6.54 13.26
C VAL A 296 -18.94 6.50 14.08
N ALA A 297 -19.11 5.46 14.90
CA ALA A 297 -20.17 5.42 15.89
C ALA A 297 -19.84 6.38 17.03
N VAL A 298 -20.83 7.14 17.45
CA VAL A 298 -20.77 8.03 18.62
C VAL A 298 -21.67 7.44 19.69
N LEU A 299 -21.05 7.00 20.80
CA LEU A 299 -21.74 6.40 21.91
C LEU A 299 -21.76 7.36 23.10
N ASP A 300 -22.81 7.31 23.90
CA ASP A 300 -22.75 7.83 25.26
C ASP A 300 -21.69 7.05 26.04
N ALA A 301 -20.68 7.74 26.55
CA ALA A 301 -19.53 7.10 27.15
C ALA A 301 -19.83 6.41 28.49
N ALA A 302 -20.95 6.74 29.16
CA ALA A 302 -21.35 6.13 30.42
C ALA A 302 -22.16 4.85 30.21
N THR A 303 -23.04 4.83 29.22
CA THR A 303 -24.00 3.74 28.99
C THR A 303 -23.65 2.82 27.83
N GLY A 304 -22.86 3.31 26.87
CA GLY A 304 -22.56 2.61 25.61
C GLY A 304 -23.72 2.67 24.60
N GLU A 305 -24.75 3.48 24.85
CA GLU A 305 -25.84 3.66 23.91
C GLU A 305 -25.38 4.47 22.70
N GLU A 306 -25.68 3.99 21.49
CA GLU A 306 -25.32 4.66 20.24
C GLU A 306 -26.22 5.88 20.02
N GLU A 307 -25.63 7.07 20.06
CA GLU A 307 -26.36 8.32 19.82
C GLU A 307 -26.52 8.62 18.31
N LYS A 308 -25.46 8.33 17.53
CA LYS A 308 -25.45 8.55 16.06
C LYS A 308 -24.27 7.87 15.37
N ARG A 309 -24.30 7.88 14.04
CA ARG A 309 -23.19 7.48 13.17
C ARG A 309 -22.80 8.62 12.25
N LEU A 310 -21.49 8.84 12.10
CA LEU A 310 -20.90 9.85 11.26
C LEU A 310 -20.21 9.15 10.07
N LEU A 311 -20.64 9.46 8.85
CA LEU A 311 -19.99 8.91 7.67
C LEU A 311 -18.54 9.37 7.61
N ALA A 312 -17.65 8.43 7.46
CA ALA A 312 -16.22 8.62 7.29
C ALA A 312 -15.76 8.13 5.91
N GLY A 313 -14.47 8.16 5.63
CA GLY A 313 -13.89 7.58 4.43
C GLY A 313 -13.85 6.05 4.49
N ARG A 314 -13.42 5.44 3.41
CA ARG A 314 -13.42 3.98 3.24
C ARG A 314 -12.40 3.30 4.15
N GLY A 315 -12.85 2.35 4.95
CA GLY A 315 -11.98 1.64 5.89
C GLY A 315 -11.56 2.49 7.10
N ALA A 316 -12.50 3.25 7.70
CA ALA A 316 -12.24 4.04 8.91
C ALA A 316 -11.57 3.18 9.99
N SER A 317 -10.35 3.56 10.43
CA SER A 317 -9.51 2.65 11.22
C SER A 317 -8.94 3.26 12.48
N TYR A 318 -8.15 4.32 12.39
CA TYR A 318 -7.46 4.88 13.56
C TYR A 318 -8.02 6.25 13.91
N LEU A 319 -7.98 6.56 15.19
CA LEU A 319 -8.55 7.78 15.77
C LEU A 319 -7.48 8.52 16.56
N ALA A 320 -7.37 9.83 16.36
CA ALA A 320 -6.53 10.70 17.18
C ALA A 320 -7.25 12.00 17.55
N LEU A 321 -7.32 12.30 18.84
CA LEU A 321 -7.80 13.60 19.31
C LEU A 321 -6.72 14.67 19.14
N SER A 322 -7.13 15.86 18.70
CA SER A 322 -6.28 17.04 18.86
C SER A 322 -5.94 17.27 20.34
N PRO A 323 -4.79 17.83 20.67
CA PRO A 323 -4.38 18.04 22.06
C PRO A 323 -5.30 18.93 22.88
N ASP A 324 -6.08 19.80 22.26
CA ASP A 324 -7.14 20.58 22.90
C ASP A 324 -8.45 19.79 23.09
N GLY A 325 -8.55 18.62 22.48
CA GLY A 325 -9.73 17.74 22.55
C GLY A 325 -10.91 18.16 21.67
N ASN A 326 -10.80 19.26 20.91
CA ASN A 326 -11.92 19.82 20.15
C ASN A 326 -12.19 19.11 18.83
N LYS A 327 -11.16 18.44 18.29
CA LYS A 327 -11.24 17.75 17.01
C LYS A 327 -10.77 16.30 17.14
N LEU A 328 -11.48 15.43 16.45
CA LEU A 328 -11.10 14.05 16.24
C LEU A 328 -10.71 13.85 14.77
N TYR A 329 -9.57 13.24 14.53
CA TYR A 329 -9.07 12.89 13.21
C TYR A 329 -9.19 11.39 13.00
N VAL A 330 -9.76 11.00 11.86
CA VAL A 330 -10.02 9.61 11.49
C VAL A 330 -9.22 9.28 10.24
N THR A 331 -8.40 8.24 10.29
CA THR A 331 -7.65 7.74 9.13
C THR A 331 -8.34 6.53 8.50
N HIS A 332 -8.01 6.25 7.24
CA HIS A 332 -8.71 5.25 6.44
C HIS A 332 -7.69 4.34 5.75
N VAL A 333 -7.77 3.04 6.01
CA VAL A 333 -6.79 2.09 5.41
C VAL A 333 -7.01 1.83 3.93
N TYR A 334 -8.20 2.09 3.41
CA TYR A 334 -8.49 1.96 1.99
C TYR A 334 -8.71 3.33 1.37
N PRO A 335 -8.17 3.57 0.17
CA PRO A 335 -8.45 4.80 -0.56
C PRO A 335 -9.93 4.84 -0.99
N ASN A 336 -10.41 6.03 -1.28
CA ASN A 336 -11.73 6.23 -1.86
C ASN A 336 -11.82 5.53 -3.23
N LEU A 337 -13.02 5.14 -3.65
CA LEU A 337 -13.23 4.57 -4.97
C LEU A 337 -13.02 5.63 -6.04
N SER A 338 -11.84 5.63 -6.61
CA SER A 338 -11.40 6.59 -7.64
C SER A 338 -11.87 6.15 -9.04
N PRO A 339 -11.95 7.07 -10.01
CA PRO A 339 -12.21 6.71 -11.41
C PRO A 339 -11.18 5.72 -11.93
N HIS A 340 -11.60 4.88 -12.87
CA HIS A 340 -10.72 3.89 -13.50
C HIS A 340 -9.45 4.52 -14.06
N ARG A 341 -8.28 3.91 -13.80
CA ARG A 341 -6.95 4.35 -14.23
C ARG A 341 -6.53 5.72 -13.67
N THR A 342 -6.93 6.03 -12.46
CA THR A 342 -6.42 7.18 -11.71
C THR A 342 -5.53 6.74 -10.55
N ALA A 343 -4.69 7.66 -10.07
CA ALA A 343 -3.98 7.45 -8.81
C ALA A 343 -4.96 7.33 -7.65
N PRO A 344 -4.61 6.64 -6.56
CA PRO A 344 -5.47 6.54 -5.40
C PRO A 344 -5.69 7.92 -4.76
N GLU A 345 -6.85 8.06 -4.13
CA GLU A 345 -7.24 9.26 -3.39
C GLU A 345 -7.68 8.81 -2.00
N SER A 346 -6.99 9.26 -0.98
CA SER A 346 -7.35 9.04 0.42
C SER A 346 -7.80 10.34 1.08
N GLU A 347 -8.25 10.26 2.32
CA GLU A 347 -8.65 11.43 3.10
C GLU A 347 -8.38 11.20 4.59
N ILE A 348 -8.39 12.28 5.36
CA ILE A 348 -8.54 12.25 6.81
C ILE A 348 -9.86 12.94 7.13
N THR A 349 -10.79 12.24 7.77
CA THR A 349 -12.04 12.84 8.23
C THR A 349 -11.82 13.56 9.55
N VAL A 350 -12.27 14.83 9.64
CA VAL A 350 -12.14 15.66 10.83
C VAL A 350 -13.52 15.88 11.45
N ILE A 351 -13.65 15.54 12.73
CA ILE A 351 -14.94 15.58 13.46
C ILE A 351 -14.81 16.60 14.60
N ASP A 352 -15.84 17.42 14.80
CA ASP A 352 -16.06 18.22 16.02
C ASP A 352 -16.51 17.29 17.15
N THR A 353 -15.73 17.18 18.21
CA THR A 353 -16.02 16.23 19.29
C THR A 353 -17.23 16.63 20.12
N ALA A 354 -17.42 17.93 20.38
CA ALA A 354 -18.51 18.43 21.21
C ALA A 354 -19.88 18.33 20.52
N ARG A 355 -19.91 18.59 19.20
CA ARG A 355 -21.14 18.52 18.40
C ARG A 355 -21.38 17.14 17.81
N ALA A 356 -20.34 16.32 17.76
CA ALA A 356 -20.30 15.06 17.04
C ALA A 356 -20.80 15.23 15.59
N VAL A 357 -20.10 16.04 14.79
CA VAL A 357 -20.36 16.27 13.38
C VAL A 357 -19.06 16.31 12.59
N VAL A 358 -19.11 15.85 11.34
CA VAL A 358 -17.97 15.97 10.42
C VAL A 358 -17.78 17.44 10.06
N LEU A 359 -16.60 17.98 10.32
CA LEU A 359 -16.21 19.35 10.00
C LEU A 359 -15.55 19.46 8.64
N ASP A 360 -14.69 18.50 8.31
CA ASP A 360 -13.84 18.58 7.14
C ASP A 360 -13.40 17.20 6.68
N ARG A 361 -12.97 17.09 5.44
CA ARG A 361 -12.31 15.93 4.83
C ARG A 361 -11.05 16.40 4.16
N MET A 362 -9.91 16.18 4.79
CA MET A 362 -8.60 16.59 4.27
C MET A 362 -8.14 15.59 3.22
N PRO A 363 -8.07 15.96 1.92
CA PRO A 363 -7.70 15.04 0.86
C PRO A 363 -6.19 14.74 0.89
N LEU A 364 -5.85 13.50 0.54
CA LEU A 364 -4.49 12.98 0.39
C LEU A 364 -4.36 12.38 -1.02
N HIS A 365 -3.74 13.16 -1.92
CA HIS A 365 -3.66 12.82 -3.35
C HIS A 365 -2.51 11.84 -3.62
N GLY A 366 -2.79 10.78 -4.37
CA GLY A 366 -1.82 9.74 -4.70
C GLY A 366 -1.52 8.76 -3.56
N VAL A 367 -2.19 8.92 -2.44
CA VAL A 367 -1.92 8.19 -1.19
C VAL A 367 -2.87 7.02 -1.01
N ALA A 368 -2.35 5.92 -0.50
CA ALA A 368 -3.12 4.76 -0.06
C ALA A 368 -2.60 4.28 1.31
N GLY A 369 -3.38 3.45 2.00
CA GLY A 369 -2.97 2.88 3.29
C GLY A 369 -2.63 3.94 4.33
N VAL A 370 -3.63 4.71 4.75
CA VAL A 370 -3.46 5.75 5.78
C VAL A 370 -3.64 5.13 7.15
N PHE A 371 -2.55 5.07 7.94
CA PHE A 371 -2.50 4.36 9.21
C PHE A 371 -2.56 5.31 10.41
N HIS A 372 -1.65 5.16 11.39
CA HIS A 372 -1.67 5.95 12.61
C HIS A 372 -1.39 7.43 12.39
N LEU A 373 -2.02 8.23 13.21
CA LEU A 373 -1.86 9.68 13.27
C LEU A 373 -1.50 10.10 14.70
N ALA A 374 -0.54 10.99 14.84
CA ALA A 374 -0.14 11.56 16.12
C ALA A 374 0.01 13.09 16.06
N PHE A 375 -0.20 13.74 17.21
CA PHE A 375 0.02 15.17 17.37
C PHE A 375 1.19 15.44 18.32
N SER A 376 1.92 16.53 18.06
CA SER A 376 2.78 17.13 19.08
C SER A 376 1.92 17.59 20.26
N ALA A 377 2.51 17.61 21.48
CA ALA A 377 1.79 17.94 22.70
C ALA A 377 1.08 19.31 22.67
N ASP A 378 1.60 20.26 21.90
CA ASP A 378 1.00 21.58 21.68
C ASP A 378 0.03 21.66 20.49
N GLY A 379 -0.19 20.55 19.78
CA GLY A 379 -1.11 20.48 18.63
C GLY A 379 -0.63 21.20 17.37
N ARG A 380 0.61 21.69 17.34
CA ARG A 380 1.11 22.50 16.21
C ARG A 380 1.61 21.65 15.04
N ILE A 381 1.90 20.37 15.28
CA ILE A 381 2.32 19.39 14.28
C ILE A 381 1.42 18.18 14.40
N GLY A 382 0.72 17.83 13.32
CA GLY A 382 0.07 16.54 13.09
C GLY A 382 0.88 15.74 12.07
N VAL A 383 1.01 14.43 12.29
CA VAL A 383 1.76 13.53 11.42
C VAL A 383 0.97 12.26 11.22
N VAL A 384 0.82 11.83 9.99
CA VAL A 384 0.17 10.57 9.63
C VAL A 384 1.12 9.69 8.82
N ALA A 385 1.13 8.40 9.11
CA ALA A 385 1.89 7.40 8.37
C ALA A 385 1.06 6.85 7.20
N GLU A 386 1.67 6.79 6.02
CA GLU A 386 0.99 6.40 4.79
C GLU A 386 2.00 5.94 3.73
N TYR A 387 1.53 5.46 2.57
CA TYR A 387 2.39 5.21 1.43
C TYR A 387 1.79 5.77 0.14
N HIS A 388 2.68 6.10 -0.80
CA HIS A 388 2.36 6.69 -2.10
C HIS A 388 2.72 5.69 -3.22
N PRO A 389 1.76 4.85 -3.68
CA PRO A 389 2.03 3.83 -4.69
C PRO A 389 2.04 4.43 -6.09
N LYS A 390 2.97 4.01 -6.93
CA LYS A 390 2.95 4.30 -8.37
C LYS A 390 2.19 3.22 -9.13
N ASN A 391 0.96 2.96 -8.73
CA ASN A 391 0.16 1.83 -9.21
C ASN A 391 -0.13 1.83 -10.73
N LEU A 392 -0.06 2.99 -11.38
CA LEU A 392 -0.29 3.13 -12.83
C LEU A 392 0.97 2.95 -13.68
N VAL A 393 2.14 2.91 -13.05
CA VAL A 393 3.42 2.70 -13.71
C VAL A 393 3.69 1.20 -13.82
N PRO A 394 4.22 0.69 -14.95
CA PRO A 394 4.55 -0.72 -15.10
C PRO A 394 5.50 -1.22 -13.99
N LEU A 395 5.30 -2.46 -13.56
CA LEU A 395 6.12 -3.10 -12.53
C LEU A 395 7.62 -3.11 -12.87
N ALA A 396 7.98 -3.06 -14.15
CA ALA A 396 9.35 -2.90 -14.61
C ALA A 396 10.07 -1.68 -13.99
N HIS A 397 9.33 -0.65 -13.57
CA HIS A 397 9.89 0.52 -12.91
C HIS A 397 10.34 0.28 -11.46
N LEU A 398 10.07 -0.87 -10.88
CA LEU A 398 10.54 -1.23 -9.53
C LEU A 398 12.06 -1.06 -9.38
N GLU A 399 12.81 -1.39 -10.44
CA GLU A 399 14.29 -1.26 -10.47
C GLU A 399 14.80 0.18 -10.40
N HIS A 400 13.95 1.15 -10.71
CA HIS A 400 14.30 2.56 -10.66
C HIS A 400 14.04 3.20 -9.29
N GLY A 401 13.56 2.41 -8.32
CA GLY A 401 13.17 2.89 -7.00
C GLY A 401 11.83 3.66 -6.97
N GLY A 402 11.29 3.82 -5.77
CA GLY A 402 10.08 4.59 -5.55
C GLY A 402 8.85 4.06 -6.27
N TYR A 403 8.73 2.76 -6.46
CA TYR A 403 7.50 2.11 -6.94
C TYR A 403 6.42 2.11 -5.85
N PHE A 404 6.83 1.79 -4.63
CA PHE A 404 6.15 2.17 -3.39
C PHE A 404 7.03 3.22 -2.72
N VAL A 405 6.50 4.40 -2.44
CA VAL A 405 7.18 5.40 -1.63
C VAL A 405 6.48 5.45 -0.28
N ASP A 406 7.22 5.15 0.75
CA ASP A 406 6.74 5.20 2.11
C ASP A 406 6.85 6.64 2.62
N THR A 407 5.73 7.22 3.04
CA THR A 407 5.61 8.66 3.24
C THR A 407 4.96 9.01 4.58
N LEU A 408 5.10 10.27 4.94
CA LEU A 408 4.32 10.93 5.98
C LEU A 408 3.66 12.18 5.42
N THR A 409 2.41 12.39 5.74
CA THR A 409 1.81 13.72 5.60
C THR A 409 1.89 14.48 6.92
N LEU A 410 2.45 15.69 6.86
CA LEU A 410 2.51 16.64 7.97
C LEU A 410 1.51 17.77 7.76
N PHE A 411 0.92 18.24 8.85
CA PHE A 411 0.00 19.38 8.86
C PHE A 411 0.01 20.09 10.22
N GLY A 412 -0.64 21.23 10.32
CA GLY A 412 -0.71 22.01 11.55
C GLY A 412 0.02 23.35 11.46
N ALA A 413 0.00 24.14 12.57
CA ALA A 413 0.45 25.52 12.56
C ALA A 413 1.95 25.68 12.27
N ASP A 414 2.79 24.72 12.68
CA ASP A 414 4.24 24.77 12.42
C ASP A 414 4.60 24.27 11.00
N VAL A 415 3.65 23.65 10.29
CA VAL A 415 3.84 23.11 8.94
C VAL A 415 3.22 24.02 7.85
N GLY A 416 2.09 24.62 8.18
CA GLY A 416 1.24 25.38 7.23
C GLY A 416 0.24 24.47 6.52
N LYS A 417 0.19 24.54 5.18
CA LYS A 417 -0.65 23.60 4.40
C LYS A 417 -0.12 22.17 4.53
N PRO A 418 -0.97 21.14 4.46
CA PRO A 418 -0.51 19.75 4.46
C PRO A 418 0.59 19.50 3.44
N ILE A 419 1.60 18.73 3.81
CA ILE A 419 2.74 18.40 2.96
C ILE A 419 3.18 16.96 3.19
N GLU A 420 3.36 16.23 2.10
CA GLU A 420 3.85 14.86 2.09
C GLU A 420 5.37 14.84 1.92
N VAL A 421 6.05 14.03 2.73
CA VAL A 421 7.49 13.84 2.71
C VAL A 421 7.84 12.34 2.71
N PRO A 422 8.87 11.88 1.95
CA PRO A 422 9.28 10.50 1.94
C PRO A 422 10.05 10.11 3.20
N LEU A 423 9.92 8.84 3.59
CA LEU A 423 10.74 8.18 4.60
C LEU A 423 11.90 7.42 3.97
N ASP A 424 11.72 6.98 2.73
CA ASP A 424 12.68 6.18 2.01
C ASP A 424 13.98 6.92 1.75
N GLU A 425 15.07 6.22 1.96
CA GLU A 425 16.42 6.63 1.55
C GLU A 425 16.80 5.86 0.28
N LEU A 426 17.72 6.40 -0.51
CA LEU A 426 18.18 5.76 -1.76
C LEU A 426 18.68 4.30 -1.58
N GLU A 427 19.19 3.99 -0.40
CA GLU A 427 19.75 2.67 -0.07
C GLU A 427 18.95 1.88 0.96
N ARG A 428 17.85 2.46 1.47
CA ARG A 428 17.03 1.87 2.52
C ARG A 428 15.60 2.34 2.40
N TYR A 429 14.70 1.40 2.32
CA TYR A 429 13.28 1.66 2.25
C TYR A 429 12.64 1.47 3.62
N ALA A 430 11.72 2.36 3.96
CA ALA A 430 10.95 2.36 5.21
C ALA A 430 9.62 1.60 5.05
N SER A 431 9.67 0.45 4.38
CA SER A 431 8.51 -0.27 3.87
C SER A 431 7.39 -0.43 4.90
N ARG A 432 6.21 0.04 4.53
CA ARG A 432 4.97 0.00 5.32
C ARG A 432 5.06 0.74 6.65
N PRO A 433 5.15 2.09 6.63
CA PRO A 433 5.07 2.88 7.85
C PRO A 433 3.69 2.71 8.49
N PHE A 434 3.65 2.47 9.80
CA PHE A 434 2.41 2.17 10.51
C PHE A 434 2.18 3.07 11.72
N GLY A 435 2.88 2.83 12.84
CA GLY A 435 2.73 3.60 14.06
C GLY A 435 3.55 4.89 14.03
N VAL A 436 3.02 5.93 14.67
CA VAL A 436 3.67 7.23 14.80
C VAL A 436 3.69 7.68 16.27
N ALA A 437 4.83 8.10 16.75
CA ALA A 437 4.97 8.75 18.07
C ALA A 437 5.84 10.01 17.96
N ILE A 438 5.44 11.07 18.65
CA ILE A 438 6.20 12.33 18.69
C ILE A 438 6.77 12.51 20.11
N ALA A 439 8.06 12.81 20.22
CA ALA A 439 8.71 13.09 21.49
C ALA A 439 8.00 14.25 22.21
N PRO A 440 7.87 14.21 23.56
CA PRO A 440 7.19 15.26 24.32
C PRO A 440 7.78 16.66 24.11
N ASP A 441 9.08 16.75 23.83
CA ASP A 441 9.80 17.99 23.54
C ASP A 441 9.76 18.41 22.07
N LYS A 442 9.03 17.68 21.23
CA LYS A 442 8.94 17.85 19.76
C LYS A 442 10.28 17.71 19.02
N SER A 443 11.30 17.13 19.62
CA SER A 443 12.61 17.00 18.97
C SER A 443 12.64 15.88 17.91
N ARG A 444 11.80 14.87 18.07
CA ARG A 444 11.81 13.62 17.26
C ARG A 444 10.41 13.15 16.92
N ILE A 445 10.32 12.52 15.73
CA ILE A 445 9.21 11.65 15.36
C ILE A 445 9.76 10.25 15.17
N TYR A 446 9.05 9.25 15.69
CA TYR A 446 9.35 7.84 15.56
C TYR A 446 8.27 7.18 14.73
N ILE A 447 8.65 6.34 13.77
CA ILE A 447 7.75 5.65 12.88
C ILE A 447 8.12 4.17 12.86
N THR A 448 7.17 3.27 13.18
CA THR A 448 7.36 1.84 12.92
C THR A 448 7.18 1.55 11.45
N CYS A 449 8.09 0.77 10.88
CA CYS A 449 8.07 0.33 9.48
C CYS A 449 7.94 -1.19 9.47
N GLU A 450 6.70 -1.67 9.26
CA GLU A 450 6.33 -3.08 9.40
C GLU A 450 7.16 -4.00 8.51
N GLY A 451 7.21 -3.67 7.21
CA GLY A 451 7.90 -4.49 6.21
C GLY A 451 9.41 -4.47 6.36
N SER A 452 9.98 -3.35 6.80
CA SER A 452 11.42 -3.18 7.01
C SER A 452 11.89 -3.54 8.42
N GLU A 453 10.97 -3.93 9.32
CA GLU A 453 11.28 -4.42 10.67
C GLU A 453 12.14 -3.43 11.46
N MET A 454 11.82 -2.14 11.37
CA MET A 454 12.60 -1.08 12.00
C MET A 454 11.72 0.07 12.52
N VAL A 455 12.34 0.92 13.35
CA VAL A 455 11.81 2.24 13.70
C VAL A 455 12.65 3.32 13.03
N THR A 456 12.03 4.10 12.17
CA THR A 456 12.65 5.29 11.56
C THR A 456 12.53 6.47 12.50
N VAL A 457 13.63 7.21 12.67
CA VAL A 457 13.71 8.39 13.57
C VAL A 457 13.95 9.65 12.76
N ILE A 458 13.05 10.61 12.90
CA ILE A 458 13.12 11.90 12.22
C ILE A 458 13.51 12.99 13.21
N ASP A 459 14.42 13.88 12.81
CA ASP A 459 14.75 15.11 13.48
C ASP A 459 13.76 16.21 13.07
N VAL A 460 12.88 16.62 13.97
CA VAL A 460 11.81 17.58 13.68
C VAL A 460 12.34 18.96 13.29
N PRO A 461 13.31 19.57 13.98
CA PRO A 461 13.92 20.82 13.53
C PRO A 461 14.48 20.76 12.11
N ARG A 462 15.18 19.69 11.74
CA ARG A 462 15.71 19.50 10.39
C ARG A 462 14.58 19.32 9.36
N LEU A 463 13.54 18.57 9.69
CA LEU A 463 12.38 18.38 8.85
C LEU A 463 11.65 19.71 8.58
N LEU A 464 11.37 20.49 9.61
CA LEU A 464 10.74 21.81 9.49
C LEU A 464 11.62 22.77 8.67
N HIS A 465 12.94 22.76 8.91
CA HIS A 465 13.87 23.53 8.08
C HIS A 465 13.80 23.10 6.60
N PHE A 466 13.81 21.80 6.32
CA PHE A 466 13.70 21.26 4.95
C PHE A 466 12.44 21.76 4.24
N ILE A 467 11.27 21.64 4.86
CA ILE A 467 9.98 22.00 4.22
C ILE A 467 9.80 23.52 4.07
N HIS A 468 10.44 24.35 4.92
CA HIS A 468 10.33 25.80 4.85
C HIS A 468 11.39 26.45 3.97
N ALA A 469 12.58 25.84 3.85
CA ALA A 469 13.68 26.37 3.06
C ALA A 469 13.53 26.09 1.54
N ARG A 470 12.67 25.16 1.15
CA ARG A 470 12.47 24.76 -0.24
C ARG A 470 11.18 25.31 -0.83
N PRO A 471 11.15 25.60 -2.15
CA PRO A 471 9.90 25.87 -2.84
C PRO A 471 8.94 24.69 -2.66
N ARG A 472 7.73 24.99 -2.23
CA ARG A 472 6.71 23.95 -2.04
C ARG A 472 6.29 23.41 -3.40
N PRO A 473 6.29 22.08 -3.62
CA PRO A 473 5.76 21.48 -4.82
C PRO A 473 4.28 21.84 -5.02
N ALA A 474 3.87 22.07 -6.25
CA ALA A 474 2.46 22.37 -6.58
C ALA A 474 1.51 21.23 -6.14
N SER A 475 2.00 19.99 -6.18
CA SER A 475 1.29 18.80 -5.69
C SER A 475 1.15 18.75 -4.17
N GLY A 476 1.89 19.54 -3.41
CA GLY A 476 1.98 19.41 -1.96
C GLY A 476 2.79 18.19 -1.50
N SER A 477 3.54 17.54 -2.38
CA SER A 477 4.24 16.28 -2.10
C SER A 477 5.70 16.31 -2.56
N PHE A 478 6.60 15.85 -1.70
CA PHE A 478 8.00 15.53 -1.99
C PHE A 478 8.22 14.02 -2.22
N ALA A 479 7.17 13.21 -2.34
CA ALA A 479 7.25 11.75 -2.44
C ALA A 479 8.24 11.24 -3.51
N TYR A 480 8.43 12.00 -4.59
CA TYR A 480 9.35 11.60 -5.66
C TYR A 480 10.79 12.13 -5.50
N ASP A 481 11.08 12.86 -4.44
CA ASP A 481 12.45 13.30 -4.12
C ASP A 481 13.07 12.30 -3.11
N LEU A 482 13.57 11.18 -3.62
CA LEU A 482 14.19 10.12 -2.80
C LEU A 482 15.47 10.59 -2.04
N ALA A 483 16.00 11.78 -2.35
CA ALA A 483 17.09 12.38 -1.58
C ALA A 483 16.60 13.27 -0.42
N ALA A 484 15.28 13.51 -0.33
CA ALA A 484 14.71 14.42 0.67
C ALA A 484 14.92 13.89 2.08
N SER A 485 14.67 12.60 2.32
CA SER A 485 14.75 11.94 3.63
C SER A 485 16.12 12.07 4.31
N ALA A 486 17.19 12.09 3.54
CA ALA A 486 18.56 12.28 4.05
C ALA A 486 18.77 13.62 4.80
N ASN A 487 17.87 14.59 4.63
CA ASN A 487 17.94 15.86 5.35
C ASN A 487 17.42 15.77 6.78
N TYR A 488 16.50 14.85 7.09
CA TYR A 488 15.78 14.78 8.36
C TYR A 488 15.69 13.40 9.00
N VAL A 489 15.84 12.31 8.26
CA VAL A 489 15.98 10.97 8.85
C VAL A 489 17.37 10.85 9.47
N ILE A 490 17.43 10.50 10.74
CA ILE A 490 18.69 10.48 11.51
C ILE A 490 19.07 9.09 12.00
N ALA A 491 18.12 8.17 12.06
CA ALA A 491 18.38 6.78 12.44
C ALA A 491 17.28 5.86 11.91
N SER A 492 17.66 4.61 11.68
CA SER A 492 16.76 3.48 11.44
C SER A 492 17.20 2.39 12.42
N ILE A 493 16.30 2.03 13.34
CA ILE A 493 16.59 1.15 14.47
C ILE A 493 15.94 -0.19 14.19
N PRO A 494 16.69 -1.27 13.92
CA PRO A 494 16.13 -2.61 13.75
C PRO A 494 15.40 -3.04 15.03
N VAL A 495 14.23 -3.67 14.85
CA VAL A 495 13.39 -4.23 15.89
C VAL A 495 12.89 -5.62 15.47
N GLY A 496 11.93 -6.21 16.18
CA GLY A 496 11.40 -7.52 15.82
C GLY A 496 10.44 -7.49 14.63
N HIS A 497 9.92 -8.66 14.26
CA HIS A 497 9.03 -8.84 13.09
C HIS A 497 7.70 -8.10 13.22
N ASP A 498 7.31 -7.40 12.14
CA ASP A 498 6.05 -6.67 12.00
C ASP A 498 5.81 -5.68 13.17
N PRO A 499 6.69 -4.66 13.33
CA PRO A 499 6.53 -3.65 14.38
C PRO A 499 5.29 -2.79 14.09
N ARG A 500 4.36 -2.73 15.05
CA ARG A 500 3.07 -2.06 14.94
C ARG A 500 2.97 -0.85 15.88
N GLY A 501 2.10 -0.94 16.86
CA GLY A 501 1.88 0.13 17.83
C GLY A 501 3.12 0.45 18.66
N MET A 502 3.25 1.69 19.07
CA MET A 502 4.34 2.14 19.94
C MET A 502 3.89 3.19 20.93
N THR A 503 4.60 3.30 22.04
CA THR A 503 4.34 4.32 23.04
C THR A 503 5.63 4.78 23.71
N LEU A 504 5.72 6.08 24.02
CA LEU A 504 6.82 6.66 24.82
C LEU A 504 6.47 6.59 26.31
N ASN A 505 7.47 6.34 27.13
CA ASN A 505 7.29 6.59 28.56
C ASN A 505 7.10 8.11 28.81
N ARG A 506 6.61 8.46 30.01
CA ARG A 506 6.28 9.86 30.36
C ARG A 506 7.42 10.87 30.15
N SER A 507 8.67 10.45 30.35
CA SER A 507 9.83 11.32 30.14
C SER A 507 10.30 11.40 28.69
N GLY A 508 9.76 10.58 27.80
CA GLY A 508 10.24 10.46 26.43
C GLY A 508 11.59 9.75 26.29
N SER A 509 12.16 9.22 27.38
CA SER A 509 13.50 8.61 27.37
C SER A 509 13.53 7.17 26.84
N LYS A 510 12.38 6.50 26.79
CA LYS A 510 12.23 5.15 26.29
C LYS A 510 11.01 5.07 25.39
N LEU A 511 11.19 4.43 24.23
CA LEU A 511 10.13 4.08 23.31
C LEU A 511 9.90 2.56 23.37
N PHE A 512 8.66 2.15 23.51
CA PHE A 512 8.23 0.76 23.52
C PHE A 512 7.54 0.45 22.20
N VAL A 513 7.95 -0.64 21.52
CA VAL A 513 7.47 -1.03 20.19
C VAL A 513 6.95 -2.45 20.23
N ALA A 514 5.71 -2.66 19.83
CA ALA A 514 5.10 -3.98 19.72
C ALA A 514 5.59 -4.68 18.45
N ASN A 515 6.31 -5.80 18.59
CA ASN A 515 6.73 -6.66 17.49
C ASN A 515 5.71 -7.79 17.35
N ARG A 516 4.70 -7.57 16.51
CA ARG A 516 3.49 -8.41 16.46
C ARG A 516 3.79 -9.87 16.15
N LEU A 517 4.67 -10.13 15.20
CA LEU A 517 4.95 -11.50 14.73
C LEU A 517 6.13 -12.17 15.44
N GLU A 518 6.73 -11.50 16.41
CA GLU A 518 7.80 -12.06 17.25
C GLU A 518 7.38 -12.26 18.71
N ASP A 519 6.16 -11.84 19.08
CA ASP A 519 5.63 -11.88 20.45
C ASP A 519 6.52 -11.16 21.47
N THR A 520 7.12 -10.04 21.05
CA THR A 520 8.03 -9.26 21.87
C THR A 520 7.68 -7.76 21.87
N ILE A 521 8.25 -7.04 22.84
CA ILE A 521 8.25 -5.57 22.85
C ILE A 521 9.69 -5.09 22.89
N SER A 522 10.13 -4.37 21.87
CA SER A 522 11.44 -3.70 21.88
C SER A 522 11.39 -2.41 22.70
N ILE A 523 12.35 -2.21 23.58
CA ILE A 523 12.54 -0.99 24.36
C ILE A 523 13.74 -0.23 23.80
N ILE A 524 13.47 0.89 23.16
CA ILE A 524 14.47 1.75 22.55
C ILE A 524 14.84 2.87 23.53
N ASP A 525 16.12 3.05 23.80
CA ASP A 525 16.66 4.25 24.46
C ASP A 525 16.68 5.39 23.42
N THR A 526 15.88 6.44 23.66
CA THR A 526 15.66 7.53 22.69
C THR A 526 16.86 8.46 22.56
N ARG A 527 17.77 8.45 23.50
CA ARG A 527 19.00 9.24 23.45
C ARG A 527 20.04 8.63 22.53
N SER A 528 20.22 7.31 22.65
CA SER A 528 21.19 6.56 21.85
C SER A 528 20.63 6.03 20.53
N ASN A 529 19.30 6.05 20.34
CA ASN A 529 18.57 5.43 19.22
C ASN A 529 18.95 3.95 19.05
N ARG A 530 18.93 3.19 20.15
CA ARG A 530 19.25 1.75 20.15
C ARG A 530 18.28 0.97 21.02
N VAL A 531 18.02 -0.27 20.64
CA VAL A 531 17.29 -1.21 21.49
C VAL A 531 18.10 -1.48 22.74
N ALA A 532 17.56 -1.11 23.90
CA ALA A 532 18.19 -1.28 25.21
C ALA A 532 17.78 -2.59 25.88
N ALA A 533 16.57 -3.08 25.59
CA ALA A 533 16.04 -4.34 26.12
C ALA A 533 14.87 -4.83 25.24
N THR A 534 14.53 -6.11 25.40
CA THR A 534 13.36 -6.73 24.77
C THR A 534 12.55 -7.45 25.84
N ILE A 535 11.23 -7.20 25.86
CA ILE A 535 10.29 -7.92 26.69
C ILE A 535 9.76 -9.08 25.87
N VAL A 536 9.93 -10.31 26.34
CA VAL A 536 9.32 -11.51 25.73
C VAL A 536 7.97 -11.75 26.37
N LEU A 537 6.92 -11.78 25.56
CA LEU A 537 5.54 -11.95 26.03
C LEU A 537 5.12 -13.41 26.21
N ALA A 538 6.05 -14.32 26.13
CA ALA A 538 5.84 -15.75 26.00
C ALA A 538 5.20 -16.12 24.64
N GLY A 539 5.52 -17.27 24.17
CA GLY A 539 5.10 -17.85 22.90
C GLY A 539 5.75 -19.22 22.78
N PRO A 540 5.44 -19.98 21.75
CA PRO A 540 6.08 -21.26 21.54
C PRO A 540 7.57 -21.07 21.31
N LYS A 541 8.38 -21.98 21.84
CA LYS A 541 9.85 -21.98 21.62
C LYS A 541 10.24 -22.19 20.15
N THR A 542 9.36 -22.80 19.38
CA THR A 542 9.56 -23.09 17.96
C THR A 542 8.47 -22.38 17.16
N VAL A 543 8.85 -21.60 16.17
CA VAL A 543 7.92 -20.92 15.28
C VAL A 543 7.19 -21.95 14.41
N SER A 544 5.86 -21.91 14.37
CA SER A 544 5.05 -22.79 13.52
C SER A 544 5.19 -22.41 12.04
N ALA A 545 4.93 -23.37 11.13
CA ALA A 545 4.91 -23.12 9.69
C ALA A 545 3.97 -21.97 9.30
N ILE A 546 2.80 -21.88 9.93
CA ILE A 546 1.84 -20.77 9.69
C ILE A 546 2.45 -19.45 10.12
N ARG A 547 3.05 -19.36 11.31
CA ARG A 547 3.68 -18.12 11.80
C ARG A 547 4.89 -17.73 10.96
N HIS A 548 5.74 -18.67 10.55
CA HIS A 548 6.86 -18.41 9.66
C HIS A 548 6.39 -17.92 8.29
N GLY A 549 5.34 -18.52 7.73
CA GLY A 549 4.68 -18.06 6.52
C GLY A 549 4.08 -16.65 6.67
N GLU A 550 3.50 -16.33 7.84
CA GLU A 550 3.00 -15.00 8.16
C GLU A 550 4.15 -13.97 8.24
N GLN A 551 5.24 -14.29 8.94
CA GLN A 551 6.44 -13.44 8.97
C GLN A 551 6.97 -13.18 7.56
N THR A 552 7.07 -14.22 6.73
CA THR A 552 7.48 -14.11 5.32
C THR A 552 6.53 -13.23 4.50
N PHE A 553 5.24 -13.29 4.77
CA PHE A 553 4.24 -12.47 4.08
C PHE A 553 4.38 -10.97 4.40
N TYR A 554 4.68 -10.63 5.65
CA TYR A 554 4.73 -9.23 6.11
C TYR A 554 6.10 -8.59 5.89
N THR A 555 7.20 -9.33 5.87
CA THR A 555 8.53 -8.76 5.64
C THR A 555 8.72 -8.30 4.19
N SER A 556 9.39 -7.17 3.98
CA SER A 556 9.84 -6.71 2.67
C SER A 556 11.26 -7.16 2.31
N ARG A 557 11.89 -7.95 3.19
CA ARG A 557 13.30 -8.39 3.05
C ARG A 557 13.62 -9.01 1.70
N TYR A 558 12.71 -9.81 1.16
CA TYR A 558 12.89 -10.50 -0.13
C TYR A 558 12.64 -9.60 -1.33
N GLY A 559 11.91 -8.51 -1.15
CA GLY A 559 11.60 -7.56 -2.21
C GLY A 559 12.86 -6.81 -2.68
N PHE A 560 12.85 -6.40 -3.93
CA PHE A 560 13.95 -5.63 -4.52
C PHE A 560 14.33 -4.44 -3.62
N GLN A 561 15.53 -4.44 -3.07
CA GLN A 561 16.06 -3.45 -2.11
C GLN A 561 15.17 -3.26 -0.85
N GLY A 562 14.33 -4.22 -0.50
CA GLY A 562 13.43 -4.12 0.65
C GLY A 562 12.24 -3.18 0.44
N GLN A 563 11.91 -2.81 -0.81
CA GLN A 563 10.81 -1.90 -1.12
C GLN A 563 9.43 -2.51 -0.90
N ILE A 564 9.30 -3.82 -1.10
CA ILE A 564 7.99 -4.45 -1.24
C ILE A 564 7.96 -5.84 -0.60
N GLY A 565 6.90 -6.13 0.13
CA GLY A 565 6.47 -7.45 0.58
C GLY A 565 5.05 -7.74 0.12
N CYS A 566 4.52 -8.94 0.37
CA CYS A 566 3.16 -9.30 -0.01
C CYS A 566 2.13 -8.37 0.63
N ALA A 567 2.37 -7.98 1.87
CA ALA A 567 1.49 -7.12 2.65
C ALA A 567 1.40 -5.67 2.15
N ASN A 568 2.28 -5.21 1.24
CA ASN A 568 2.18 -3.89 0.61
C ASN A 568 0.92 -3.78 -0.28
N CYS A 569 0.59 -4.84 -1.01
CA CYS A 569 -0.62 -4.92 -1.83
C CYS A 569 -1.78 -5.63 -1.13
N HIS A 570 -1.49 -6.46 -0.12
CA HIS A 570 -2.48 -7.25 0.63
C HIS A 570 -2.50 -6.84 2.10
N ILE A 571 -3.00 -5.62 2.37
CA ILE A 571 -3.09 -5.04 3.72
C ILE A 571 -3.84 -6.00 4.66
N ASP A 572 -3.27 -6.30 5.82
CA ASP A 572 -3.82 -7.26 6.78
C ASP A 572 -4.22 -8.61 6.14
N SER A 573 -3.42 -9.07 5.14
CA SER A 573 -3.63 -10.30 4.37
C SER A 573 -4.94 -10.32 3.56
N THR A 574 -5.47 -9.15 3.22
CA THR A 574 -6.70 -8.98 2.43
C THR A 574 -6.40 -8.43 1.04
N PHE A 575 -6.58 -7.15 0.84
CA PHE A 575 -6.33 -6.40 -0.39
C PHE A 575 -6.13 -4.92 -0.03
N ASP A 576 -5.69 -4.09 -0.97
CA ASP A 576 -5.43 -2.66 -0.77
C ASP A 576 -6.51 -1.74 -1.35
N GLY A 577 -7.44 -2.29 -2.12
CA GLY A 577 -8.54 -1.55 -2.73
C GLY A 577 -8.16 -0.69 -3.93
N ILE A 578 -6.98 -0.93 -4.54
CA ILE A 578 -6.52 -0.26 -5.76
C ILE A 578 -6.19 -1.26 -6.87
N THR A 579 -5.99 -0.73 -8.07
CA THR A 579 -5.60 -1.49 -9.26
C THR A 579 -4.15 -1.22 -9.60
N TRP A 580 -3.44 -2.21 -10.16
CA TRP A 580 -2.01 -2.17 -10.39
C TRP A 580 -1.65 -2.44 -11.85
N ASN A 581 -0.69 -1.71 -12.37
CA ASN A 581 -0.06 -2.05 -13.65
C ASN A 581 1.06 -3.06 -13.41
N LEU A 582 0.71 -4.34 -13.50
CA LEU A 582 1.64 -5.45 -13.29
C LEU A 582 2.32 -5.92 -14.59
N GLU A 583 2.45 -5.05 -15.60
CA GLU A 583 3.26 -5.40 -16.78
C GLU A 583 4.74 -5.59 -16.34
N PRO A 584 5.40 -6.66 -16.73
CA PRO A 584 5.02 -7.68 -17.72
C PRO A 584 4.21 -8.87 -17.17
N ASP A 585 3.96 -8.93 -15.88
CA ASP A 585 3.33 -10.08 -15.23
C ASP A 585 1.80 -10.03 -15.15
N GLY A 586 1.19 -8.91 -15.52
CA GLY A 586 -0.24 -8.69 -15.42
C GLY A 586 -1.07 -9.37 -16.50
N PHE A 587 -2.31 -8.91 -16.65
CA PHE A 587 -3.22 -9.31 -17.71
C PHE A 587 -3.05 -8.36 -18.92
N GLY A 588 -1.97 -8.55 -19.70
CA GLY A 588 -1.59 -7.63 -20.77
C GLY A 588 -1.02 -6.32 -20.28
N ARG A 589 -1.28 -5.24 -21.01
CA ARG A 589 -0.82 -3.87 -20.72
C ARG A 589 -1.85 -3.05 -19.95
N ASN A 590 -2.85 -3.69 -19.37
CA ASN A 590 -3.86 -3.04 -18.56
C ASN A 590 -3.54 -3.18 -17.08
N ILE A 591 -4.13 -2.27 -16.30
CA ILE A 591 -4.16 -2.41 -14.86
C ILE A 591 -5.03 -3.61 -14.47
N VAL A 592 -4.69 -4.24 -13.36
CA VAL A 592 -5.44 -5.35 -12.79
C VAL A 592 -5.88 -5.03 -11.37
N ASP A 593 -7.09 -5.46 -11.04
CA ASP A 593 -7.62 -5.36 -9.69
C ASP A 593 -6.93 -6.35 -8.76
N ASN A 594 -6.56 -5.87 -7.57
CA ASN A 594 -5.93 -6.68 -6.53
C ASN A 594 -6.97 -7.53 -5.81
N LYS A 595 -6.73 -8.84 -5.74
CA LYS A 595 -7.71 -9.78 -5.19
C LYS A 595 -7.59 -9.94 -3.68
N MET A 596 -8.74 -10.14 -3.04
CA MET A 596 -8.84 -10.61 -1.66
C MET A 596 -8.14 -11.97 -1.52
N LEU A 597 -7.32 -12.13 -0.46
CA LEU A 597 -6.67 -13.39 -0.15
C LEU A 597 -7.49 -14.29 0.78
N GLU A 598 -8.38 -13.74 1.58
CA GLU A 598 -9.27 -14.53 2.43
C GLU A 598 -10.12 -15.47 1.59
N GLY A 599 -10.24 -16.73 2.02
CA GLY A 599 -11.08 -17.71 1.38
C GLY A 599 -10.54 -18.28 0.05
N LEU A 600 -9.27 -18.08 -0.30
CA LEU A 600 -8.66 -18.59 -1.54
C LEU A 600 -8.60 -20.13 -1.65
N LYS A 601 -8.53 -20.86 -0.54
CA LYS A 601 -8.45 -22.32 -0.55
C LYS A 601 -9.62 -22.93 -1.33
N GLY A 602 -9.32 -23.72 -2.35
CA GLY A 602 -10.32 -24.37 -3.21
C GLY A 602 -10.84 -23.48 -4.34
N THR A 603 -10.13 -22.41 -4.69
CA THR A 603 -10.48 -21.51 -5.81
C THR A 603 -9.43 -21.52 -6.92
N GLU A 604 -8.51 -22.49 -6.93
CA GLU A 604 -7.51 -22.66 -7.97
C GLU A 604 -8.16 -22.86 -9.36
N PRO A 605 -7.50 -22.49 -10.49
CA PRO A 605 -6.24 -21.75 -10.61
C PRO A 605 -6.38 -20.26 -10.28
N TYR A 606 -5.28 -19.63 -9.91
CA TYR A 606 -5.25 -18.21 -9.51
C TYR A 606 -5.05 -17.27 -10.69
N LYS A 607 -5.08 -15.95 -10.43
CA LYS A 607 -5.16 -14.84 -11.39
C LYS A 607 -6.49 -14.72 -12.12
N TRP A 608 -6.71 -13.56 -12.74
CA TRP A 608 -7.90 -13.29 -13.54
C TRP A 608 -8.01 -14.17 -14.80
N ASN A 609 -6.88 -14.59 -15.36
CA ASN A 609 -6.81 -15.49 -16.52
C ASN A 609 -6.60 -16.98 -16.15
N GLY A 610 -6.60 -17.33 -14.85
CA GLY A 610 -6.34 -18.70 -14.42
C GLY A 610 -4.92 -19.20 -14.70
N GLY A 611 -3.95 -18.29 -14.89
CA GLY A 611 -2.60 -18.64 -15.33
C GLY A 611 -1.74 -19.37 -14.31
N ASN A 612 -2.09 -19.33 -13.00
CA ASN A 612 -1.29 -19.96 -11.94
C ASN A 612 -2.04 -21.09 -11.24
N PRO A 613 -1.54 -22.32 -11.33
CA PRO A 613 -2.26 -23.51 -10.87
C PRO A 613 -2.36 -23.60 -9.33
N ASN A 614 -1.43 -23.00 -8.59
CA ASN A 614 -1.36 -23.11 -7.13
C ASN A 614 -0.59 -21.94 -6.51
N ILE A 615 -0.62 -21.78 -5.18
CA ILE A 615 0.06 -20.70 -4.45
C ILE A 615 1.58 -20.78 -4.57
N PRO A 616 2.26 -21.94 -4.46
CA PRO A 616 3.70 -21.99 -4.66
C PRO A 616 4.16 -21.47 -6.03
N THR A 617 3.41 -21.73 -7.11
CA THR A 617 3.70 -21.15 -8.43
C THR A 617 3.47 -19.64 -8.45
N GLU A 618 2.42 -19.16 -7.78
CA GLU A 618 2.10 -17.73 -7.69
C GLU A 618 3.15 -16.96 -6.89
N CYS A 619 3.50 -17.44 -5.70
CA CYS A 619 4.38 -16.77 -4.75
C CYS A 619 5.87 -17.08 -4.94
N GLY A 620 6.25 -18.18 -5.59
CA GLY A 620 7.62 -18.57 -5.88
C GLY A 620 8.14 -17.99 -7.20
N PRO A 621 8.35 -18.81 -8.24
CA PRO A 621 9.10 -18.41 -9.45
C PRO A 621 8.59 -17.14 -10.12
N ARG A 622 7.28 -16.89 -10.07
CA ARG A 622 6.67 -15.66 -10.61
C ARG A 622 7.08 -14.44 -9.78
N THR A 623 6.86 -14.51 -8.48
CA THR A 623 7.12 -13.38 -7.57
C THR A 623 8.60 -13.07 -7.49
N GLU A 624 9.44 -14.09 -7.45
CA GLU A 624 10.88 -13.98 -7.53
C GLU A 624 11.33 -13.24 -8.79
N LYS A 625 10.78 -13.62 -9.94
CA LYS A 625 11.14 -13.02 -11.23
C LYS A 625 10.73 -11.55 -11.35
N TYR A 626 9.54 -11.18 -10.85
CA TYR A 626 8.95 -9.87 -11.14
C TYR A 626 9.05 -8.88 -9.98
N PHE A 627 9.03 -9.36 -8.74
CA PHE A 627 8.99 -8.49 -7.55
C PHE A 627 10.29 -8.56 -6.73
N TRP A 628 10.84 -9.76 -6.54
CA TRP A 628 12.01 -9.90 -5.68
C TRP A 628 13.30 -9.60 -6.42
N ARG A 629 13.54 -10.25 -7.58
CA ARG A 629 14.67 -10.04 -8.50
C ARG A 629 16.07 -10.24 -7.90
N SER A 630 16.20 -10.36 -6.61
CA SER A 630 17.48 -10.45 -5.91
C SER A 630 17.65 -11.72 -5.10
N GLU A 631 16.62 -12.19 -4.43
CA GLU A 631 16.68 -13.34 -3.53
C GLU A 631 15.47 -14.25 -3.76
N GLN A 632 15.71 -15.55 -3.86
CA GLN A 632 14.66 -16.55 -3.98
C GLN A 632 14.29 -17.09 -2.60
N TYR A 633 13.04 -17.50 -2.45
CA TYR A 633 12.65 -18.30 -1.30
C TYR A 633 13.31 -19.67 -1.36
N ASP A 634 13.79 -20.19 -0.24
CA ASP A 634 14.02 -21.62 -0.13
C ASP A 634 12.69 -22.38 -0.13
N ASP A 635 12.76 -23.71 -0.39
CA ASP A 635 11.56 -24.56 -0.49
C ASP A 635 10.71 -24.55 0.78
N LEU A 636 11.32 -24.43 1.96
CA LEU A 636 10.62 -24.42 3.24
C LEU A 636 9.88 -23.10 3.43
N THR A 637 10.55 -21.97 3.20
CA THR A 637 9.97 -20.64 3.29
C THR A 637 8.78 -20.49 2.35
N LEU A 638 8.91 -20.98 1.10
CA LEU A 638 7.82 -20.97 0.13
C LEU A 638 6.65 -21.86 0.54
N ALA A 639 6.94 -23.06 1.10
CA ALA A 639 5.91 -23.96 1.60
C ALA A 639 5.16 -23.35 2.77
N ASP A 640 5.86 -22.75 3.73
CA ASP A 640 5.25 -22.11 4.91
C ASP A 640 4.41 -20.89 4.51
N LEU A 641 4.89 -20.06 3.58
CA LEU A 641 4.11 -18.96 3.00
C LEU A 641 2.82 -19.47 2.35
N ALA A 642 2.91 -20.55 1.57
CA ALA A 642 1.73 -21.16 0.94
C ALA A 642 0.75 -21.73 1.97
N ILE A 643 1.26 -22.35 3.04
CA ILE A 643 0.44 -22.85 4.17
C ILE A 643 -0.28 -21.66 4.83
N TYR A 644 0.41 -20.57 5.13
CA TYR A 644 -0.19 -19.37 5.71
C TYR A 644 -1.33 -18.83 4.85
N ILE A 645 -1.09 -18.53 3.57
CA ILE A 645 -2.08 -17.96 2.66
C ILE A 645 -3.30 -18.87 2.50
N ARG A 646 -3.09 -20.19 2.39
CA ARG A 646 -4.21 -21.16 2.26
C ARG A 646 -5.06 -21.31 3.52
N ASN A 647 -4.53 -20.98 4.68
CA ASN A 647 -5.22 -21.11 5.96
C ASN A 647 -5.62 -19.74 6.54
N LEU A 648 -5.56 -18.67 5.75
CA LEU A 648 -6.10 -17.38 6.17
C LEU A 648 -7.55 -17.55 6.62
N PRO A 649 -7.87 -17.13 7.85
CA PRO A 649 -9.24 -17.21 8.34
C PRO A 649 -10.13 -16.27 7.53
N THR A 650 -11.37 -16.65 7.33
CA THR A 650 -12.38 -15.79 6.69
C THR A 650 -13.09 -15.01 7.78
N ARG A 651 -13.21 -13.71 7.63
CA ARG A 651 -13.95 -12.84 8.54
C ARG A 651 -15.43 -13.23 8.60
N PRO A 652 -16.15 -12.92 9.70
CA PRO A 652 -17.59 -13.15 9.78
C PRO A 652 -18.33 -12.32 8.72
N ASN A 653 -19.14 -12.99 7.87
CA ASN A 653 -20.01 -12.29 6.93
C ASN A 653 -21.24 -11.76 7.65
N ARG A 654 -21.36 -10.42 7.76
CA ARG A 654 -22.39 -9.75 8.55
C ARG A 654 -23.76 -9.70 7.89
N TRP A 655 -23.81 -9.93 6.59
CA TRP A 655 -25.06 -10.06 5.84
C TRP A 655 -25.64 -11.47 5.91
N LYS A 656 -24.80 -12.47 6.25
CA LYS A 656 -25.17 -13.85 6.50
C LYS A 656 -24.92 -14.19 7.98
N MET A 657 -25.76 -13.71 8.86
CA MET A 657 -25.63 -14.00 10.29
C MET A 657 -25.92 -15.46 10.59
N PRO A 658 -25.08 -16.16 11.39
CA PRO A 658 -25.39 -17.52 11.86
C PRO A 658 -26.75 -17.57 12.57
N GLY A 659 -27.61 -18.52 12.16
CA GLY A 659 -28.93 -18.72 12.75
C GLY A 659 -29.98 -17.68 12.38
N ARG A 660 -29.72 -16.73 11.50
CA ARG A 660 -30.73 -15.86 10.90
C ARG A 660 -31.15 -16.39 9.54
N GLU A 661 -32.46 -16.37 9.32
CA GLU A 661 -33.04 -16.57 7.99
C GLU A 661 -32.63 -15.40 7.08
N MET A 662 -32.61 -15.67 5.77
CA MET A 662 -32.40 -14.61 4.77
C MET A 662 -33.54 -13.58 4.87
N THR A 663 -33.21 -12.34 4.59
CA THR A 663 -34.25 -11.31 4.43
C THR A 663 -35.07 -11.60 3.16
N PRO A 664 -36.32 -11.10 3.08
CA PRO A 664 -37.11 -11.25 1.86
C PRO A 664 -36.43 -10.75 0.57
N ALA A 665 -35.62 -9.69 0.68
CA ALA A 665 -34.80 -9.19 -0.43
C ALA A 665 -33.71 -10.19 -0.84
N GLN A 666 -33.02 -10.78 0.12
CA GLN A 666 -31.99 -11.81 -0.10
C GLN A 666 -32.59 -13.08 -0.71
N GLU A 667 -33.78 -13.50 -0.29
CA GLU A 667 -34.50 -14.65 -0.89
C GLU A 667 -34.89 -14.40 -2.33
N ARG A 668 -35.47 -13.23 -2.65
CA ARG A 668 -35.75 -12.85 -4.04
C ARG A 668 -34.47 -12.76 -4.87
N GLY A 669 -33.41 -12.20 -4.32
CA GLY A 669 -32.10 -12.13 -4.95
C GLY A 669 -31.50 -13.51 -5.23
N GLN A 670 -31.68 -14.48 -4.32
CA GLN A 670 -31.28 -15.86 -4.51
C GLN A 670 -32.05 -16.52 -5.67
N ALA A 671 -33.36 -16.27 -5.75
CA ALA A 671 -34.18 -16.77 -6.84
C ALA A 671 -33.71 -16.20 -8.19
N LEU A 672 -33.38 -14.90 -8.25
CA LEU A 672 -32.81 -14.25 -9.43
C LEU A 672 -31.43 -14.84 -9.81
N PHE A 673 -30.56 -15.09 -8.83
CA PHE A 673 -29.24 -15.67 -9.05
C PHE A 673 -29.29 -17.11 -9.62
N THR A 674 -30.30 -17.88 -9.21
CA THR A 674 -30.45 -19.31 -9.60
C THR A 674 -31.41 -19.54 -10.76
N ARG A 675 -32.08 -18.50 -11.27
CA ARG A 675 -33.08 -18.63 -12.35
C ARG A 675 -32.50 -19.19 -13.61
N ASP A 676 -33.31 -19.95 -14.35
CA ASP A 676 -32.99 -20.54 -15.65
C ASP A 676 -33.85 -19.98 -16.80
N THR A 677 -34.83 -19.13 -16.47
CA THR A 677 -35.70 -18.42 -17.42
C THR A 677 -35.66 -16.91 -17.13
N ASP A 678 -35.77 -16.09 -18.16
CA ASP A 678 -35.99 -14.65 -18.04
C ASP A 678 -37.42 -14.31 -17.59
N LYS A 679 -37.69 -13.04 -17.29
CA LYS A 679 -39.05 -12.62 -16.86
C LYS A 679 -40.15 -12.84 -17.90
N PHE A 680 -39.79 -13.13 -19.14
CA PHE A 680 -40.74 -13.45 -20.21
C PHE A 680 -40.94 -14.96 -20.39
N GLY A 681 -40.38 -15.79 -19.52
CA GLY A 681 -40.43 -17.26 -19.58
C GLY A 681 -39.51 -17.88 -20.62
N LYS A 682 -38.58 -17.11 -21.23
CA LYS A 682 -37.62 -17.61 -22.19
C LYS A 682 -36.44 -18.24 -21.46
N PRO A 683 -36.00 -19.46 -21.89
CA PRO A 683 -34.81 -20.08 -21.27
C PRO A 683 -33.57 -19.21 -21.42
N ILE A 684 -32.83 -19.04 -20.29
CA ILE A 684 -31.53 -18.40 -20.24
C ILE A 684 -30.47 -19.43 -20.63
N SER A 685 -29.60 -19.07 -21.56
CA SER A 685 -28.44 -19.90 -21.91
C SER A 685 -27.64 -20.24 -20.65
N GLU A 686 -27.15 -21.46 -20.53
CA GLU A 686 -26.35 -21.92 -19.41
C GLU A 686 -25.19 -20.98 -19.11
N TYR A 687 -24.49 -20.48 -20.14
CA TYR A 687 -23.37 -19.55 -20.03
C TYR A 687 -23.76 -18.14 -19.54
N ASN A 688 -25.04 -17.80 -19.55
CA ASN A 688 -25.56 -16.52 -19.11
C ASN A 688 -26.29 -16.61 -17.73
N ARG A 689 -26.24 -17.79 -17.07
CA ARG A 689 -26.78 -17.98 -15.73
C ARG A 689 -25.71 -17.69 -14.68
N CYS A 690 -26.02 -16.85 -13.72
CA CYS A 690 -25.08 -16.52 -12.61
C CYS A 690 -24.61 -17.80 -11.90
N SER A 691 -25.55 -18.68 -11.56
CA SER A 691 -25.29 -19.93 -10.82
C SER A 691 -24.46 -20.97 -11.57
N TYR A 692 -24.32 -20.86 -12.90
CA TYR A 692 -23.45 -21.74 -13.69
C TYR A 692 -21.98 -21.44 -13.49
N CYS A 693 -21.60 -20.17 -13.67
CA CYS A 693 -20.22 -19.74 -13.51
C CYS A 693 -19.82 -19.62 -12.03
N HIS A 694 -20.74 -19.11 -11.21
CA HIS A 694 -20.56 -18.89 -9.78
C HIS A 694 -21.17 -20.01 -8.92
N SER A 695 -20.95 -21.27 -9.34
CA SER A 695 -21.45 -22.45 -8.63
C SER A 695 -20.54 -22.84 -7.44
N GLY A 696 -21.04 -23.75 -6.62
CA GLY A 696 -20.31 -24.28 -5.46
C GLY A 696 -20.22 -23.36 -4.25
N PRO A 697 -19.59 -23.82 -3.17
CA PRO A 697 -19.60 -23.10 -1.89
C PRO A 697 -18.81 -21.80 -1.92
N LYS A 698 -17.81 -21.68 -2.79
CA LYS A 698 -16.99 -20.47 -2.98
C LYS A 698 -17.54 -19.54 -4.08
N GLY A 699 -18.67 -19.90 -4.74
CA GLY A 699 -19.22 -19.12 -5.82
C GLY A 699 -18.30 -19.02 -7.04
N THR A 700 -17.67 -20.12 -7.42
CA THR A 700 -16.83 -20.25 -8.63
C THR A 700 -16.81 -21.69 -9.11
N ASN A 701 -16.92 -21.91 -10.42
CA ASN A 701 -16.69 -23.20 -11.04
C ASN A 701 -15.25 -23.35 -11.57
N GLN A 702 -14.38 -22.33 -11.32
CA GLN A 702 -12.96 -22.34 -11.68
C GLN A 702 -12.67 -22.37 -13.19
N LYS A 703 -13.69 -22.22 -14.06
CA LYS A 703 -13.55 -22.21 -15.51
C LYS A 703 -13.38 -20.79 -16.07
N LEU A 704 -12.98 -20.73 -17.31
CA LEU A 704 -12.75 -19.48 -18.05
C LEU A 704 -13.97 -19.15 -18.93
N PHE A 705 -14.36 -17.87 -18.93
CA PHE A 705 -15.50 -17.35 -19.68
C PHE A 705 -15.18 -16.00 -20.31
N ASP A 706 -15.76 -15.74 -21.49
CA ASP A 706 -15.85 -14.39 -22.04
C ASP A 706 -17.10 -13.71 -21.49
N VAL A 707 -16.88 -12.78 -20.55
CA VAL A 707 -17.95 -11.99 -19.91
C VAL A 707 -18.10 -10.60 -20.55
N GLY A 708 -17.45 -10.35 -21.69
CA GLY A 708 -17.57 -9.10 -22.45
C GLY A 708 -16.88 -7.89 -21.84
N THR A 709 -16.06 -8.07 -20.81
CA THR A 709 -15.38 -6.95 -20.10
C THR A 709 -13.92 -6.78 -20.47
N HIS A 710 -13.38 -7.63 -21.34
CA HIS A 710 -12.01 -7.53 -21.82
C HIS A 710 -11.75 -6.19 -22.54
N LYS A 711 -10.52 -5.72 -22.48
CA LYS A 711 -10.06 -4.47 -23.11
C LYS A 711 -9.10 -4.79 -24.27
N PRO A 712 -8.90 -3.85 -25.21
CA PRO A 712 -8.07 -4.08 -26.41
C PRO A 712 -6.63 -4.51 -26.14
N ASN A 713 -6.07 -4.18 -24.96
CA ASN A 713 -4.70 -4.51 -24.59
C ASN A 713 -4.59 -5.70 -23.64
N ASP A 714 -5.68 -6.40 -23.36
CA ASP A 714 -5.66 -7.61 -22.55
C ASP A 714 -5.03 -8.78 -23.30
N ASN A 715 -4.37 -9.68 -22.59
CA ASN A 715 -3.80 -10.91 -23.14
C ASN A 715 -4.87 -12.02 -23.26
N GLY A 716 -5.90 -11.77 -24.03
CA GLY A 716 -7.02 -12.69 -24.25
C GLY A 716 -8.36 -12.16 -23.75
N THR A 717 -9.42 -12.89 -24.06
CA THR A 717 -10.80 -12.50 -23.76
C THR A 717 -11.42 -13.28 -22.62
N LEU A 718 -10.77 -14.39 -22.23
CA LEU A 718 -11.31 -15.32 -21.24
C LEU A 718 -10.84 -14.97 -19.83
N LEU A 719 -11.80 -14.80 -18.94
CA LEU A 719 -11.58 -14.54 -17.52
C LEU A 719 -12.04 -15.74 -16.69
N LYS A 720 -11.27 -16.05 -15.66
CA LYS A 720 -11.65 -17.07 -14.69
C LYS A 720 -12.84 -16.58 -13.87
N SER A 721 -13.86 -17.44 -13.71
CA SER A 721 -14.97 -17.22 -12.80
C SER A 721 -14.42 -16.87 -11.40
N ALA A 722 -14.57 -15.61 -10.98
CA ALA A 722 -14.09 -15.14 -9.69
C ALA A 722 -14.89 -15.76 -8.53
N PRO A 723 -14.27 -16.10 -7.41
CA PRO A 723 -15.02 -16.49 -6.22
C PRO A 723 -15.86 -15.31 -5.72
N LEU A 724 -17.05 -15.62 -5.18
CA LEU A 724 -17.94 -14.61 -4.61
C LEU A 724 -17.75 -14.43 -3.09
N THR A 725 -16.80 -15.12 -2.47
CA THR A 725 -16.53 -14.99 -1.04
C THR A 725 -16.18 -13.53 -0.71
N GLU A 726 -16.94 -12.94 0.24
CA GLU A 726 -16.79 -11.55 0.69
C GLU A 726 -16.88 -10.50 -0.43
N ILE A 727 -17.61 -10.80 -1.52
CA ILE A 727 -17.71 -9.91 -2.70
C ILE A 727 -18.18 -8.50 -2.35
N ALA A 728 -18.98 -8.32 -1.30
CA ALA A 728 -19.44 -7.01 -0.85
C ALA A 728 -18.31 -6.07 -0.41
N LEU A 729 -17.14 -6.60 -0.07
CA LEU A 729 -16.02 -5.86 0.51
C LEU A 729 -14.90 -5.56 -0.51
N THR A 730 -14.92 -6.20 -1.70
CA THR A 730 -13.78 -6.25 -2.61
C THR A 730 -13.84 -5.22 -3.75
N ALA A 731 -14.59 -4.12 -3.58
CA ALA A 731 -14.58 -3.04 -4.56
C ALA A 731 -13.14 -2.44 -4.71
N PRO A 732 -12.73 -2.01 -5.92
CA PRO A 732 -13.49 -2.00 -7.17
C PRO A 732 -13.65 -3.40 -7.77
N TYR A 733 -14.50 -3.56 -8.77
CA TYR A 733 -14.88 -4.85 -9.36
C TYR A 733 -14.42 -4.97 -10.81
N LEU A 734 -14.58 -6.18 -11.37
CA LEU A 734 -14.05 -6.64 -12.65
C LEU A 734 -12.53 -6.82 -12.59
N HIS A 735 -11.95 -7.43 -13.63
CA HIS A 735 -10.53 -7.76 -13.64
C HIS A 735 -9.60 -6.55 -13.64
N ASP A 736 -10.10 -5.41 -14.06
CA ASP A 736 -9.37 -4.14 -14.18
C ASP A 736 -9.86 -3.05 -13.22
N GLY A 737 -10.78 -3.39 -12.30
CA GLY A 737 -11.35 -2.45 -11.34
C GLY A 737 -12.24 -1.37 -11.98
N SER A 738 -12.74 -1.58 -13.20
CA SER A 738 -13.53 -0.55 -13.90
C SER A 738 -14.90 -0.28 -13.25
N ALA A 739 -15.53 -1.27 -12.63
CA ALA A 739 -16.78 -1.10 -11.90
C ALA A 739 -16.50 -0.75 -10.42
N ARG A 740 -17.01 0.37 -9.96
CA ARG A 740 -16.82 0.84 -8.56
C ARG A 740 -17.82 0.22 -7.60
N THR A 741 -18.97 -0.20 -8.11
CA THR A 741 -20.04 -0.83 -7.33
C THR A 741 -20.48 -2.13 -7.99
N LEU A 742 -21.11 -3.03 -7.24
CA LEU A 742 -21.72 -4.24 -7.79
C LEU A 742 -22.76 -3.90 -8.86
N GLU A 743 -23.52 -2.82 -8.68
CA GLU A 743 -24.52 -2.37 -9.63
C GLU A 743 -23.91 -2.02 -11.00
N GLU A 744 -22.76 -1.31 -11.02
CA GLU A 744 -22.09 -0.90 -12.25
C GLU A 744 -21.65 -2.08 -13.11
N ILE A 745 -21.41 -3.27 -12.53
CA ILE A 745 -21.11 -4.49 -13.28
C ILE A 745 -22.17 -4.75 -14.36
N TRP A 746 -23.44 -4.56 -14.02
CA TRP A 746 -24.56 -4.86 -14.91
C TRP A 746 -25.12 -3.63 -15.62
N THR A 747 -25.20 -2.50 -14.96
CA THR A 747 -25.78 -1.27 -15.54
C THR A 747 -24.86 -0.58 -16.55
N VAL A 748 -23.55 -0.78 -16.44
CA VAL A 748 -22.54 -0.12 -17.27
C VAL A 748 -21.77 -1.12 -18.13
N TYR A 749 -21.35 -2.26 -17.55
CA TYR A 749 -20.39 -3.17 -18.19
C TYR A 749 -20.98 -4.46 -18.72
N ASN A 750 -22.31 -4.63 -18.73
CA ASN A 750 -23.01 -5.81 -19.26
C ASN A 750 -24.11 -5.50 -20.29
N PRO A 751 -23.86 -4.65 -21.31
CA PRO A 751 -24.91 -4.25 -22.25
C PRO A 751 -25.46 -5.42 -23.11
N GLU A 752 -24.66 -6.47 -23.29
CA GLU A 752 -25.00 -7.64 -24.12
C GLU A 752 -25.42 -8.87 -23.31
N ASP A 753 -25.65 -8.74 -22.00
CA ASP A 753 -25.95 -9.85 -21.08
C ASP A 753 -24.90 -10.98 -21.04
N LYS A 754 -23.64 -10.70 -21.41
CA LYS A 754 -22.55 -11.68 -21.36
C LYS A 754 -22.12 -12.03 -19.94
N HIS A 755 -22.24 -11.09 -18.99
CA HIS A 755 -21.98 -11.32 -17.56
C HIS A 755 -23.28 -11.60 -16.79
N GLY A 756 -24.02 -12.59 -17.27
CA GLY A 756 -25.32 -12.95 -16.74
C GLY A 756 -26.48 -12.18 -17.38
N ARG A 757 -27.61 -12.84 -17.50
CA ARG A 757 -28.85 -12.24 -18.03
C ARG A 757 -29.44 -11.31 -16.99
N THR A 758 -29.30 -10.00 -17.18
CA THR A 758 -29.74 -8.97 -16.20
C THR A 758 -30.49 -7.79 -16.83
N ASN A 759 -30.41 -7.60 -18.16
CA ASN A 759 -31.08 -6.48 -18.83
C ASN A 759 -32.61 -6.57 -18.84
N ASP A 760 -33.17 -7.67 -18.37
CA ASP A 760 -34.62 -7.82 -18.16
C ASP A 760 -35.06 -7.48 -16.73
N LEU A 761 -34.12 -7.25 -15.81
CA LEU A 761 -34.41 -6.91 -14.40
C LEU A 761 -34.78 -5.44 -14.23
N THR A 762 -35.69 -5.18 -13.32
CA THR A 762 -35.94 -3.84 -12.79
C THR A 762 -34.83 -3.43 -11.82
N LYS A 763 -34.80 -2.16 -11.46
CA LYS A 763 -33.86 -1.64 -10.47
C LYS A 763 -34.01 -2.33 -9.10
N ASP A 764 -35.23 -2.58 -8.67
CA ASP A 764 -35.51 -3.24 -7.40
C ASP A 764 -35.06 -4.71 -7.41
N GLU A 765 -35.32 -5.43 -8.51
CA GLU A 765 -34.81 -6.80 -8.68
C GLU A 765 -33.28 -6.86 -8.71
N LEU A 766 -32.62 -5.88 -9.33
CA LEU A 766 -31.16 -5.79 -9.31
C LEU A 766 -30.65 -5.52 -7.88
N ASN A 767 -31.33 -4.68 -7.12
CA ASN A 767 -31.02 -4.45 -5.70
C ASN A 767 -31.18 -5.73 -4.86
N ASP A 768 -32.25 -6.50 -5.09
CA ASP A 768 -32.46 -7.79 -4.43
C ASP A 768 -31.32 -8.77 -4.75
N LEU A 769 -30.86 -8.82 -6.02
CA LEU A 769 -29.71 -9.63 -6.43
C LEU A 769 -28.43 -9.20 -5.68
N ILE A 770 -28.17 -7.89 -5.55
CA ILE A 770 -27.04 -7.35 -4.81
C ILE A 770 -27.12 -7.72 -3.32
N GLU A 771 -28.32 -7.61 -2.70
CA GLU A 771 -28.52 -8.03 -1.30
C GLU A 771 -28.20 -9.52 -1.08
N TYR A 772 -28.57 -10.38 -2.02
CA TYR A 772 -28.15 -11.79 -1.96
C TYR A 772 -26.64 -11.96 -2.11
N LEU A 773 -26.01 -11.26 -3.06
CA LEU A 773 -24.55 -11.35 -3.26
C LEU A 773 -23.76 -10.90 -2.05
N ARG A 774 -24.27 -9.97 -1.24
CA ARG A 774 -23.64 -9.57 0.03
C ARG A 774 -23.54 -10.72 1.03
N THR A 775 -24.40 -11.73 0.92
CA THR A 775 -24.35 -12.92 1.80
C THR A 775 -23.30 -13.96 1.37
N ARG A 776 -22.56 -13.70 0.29
CA ARG A 776 -21.59 -14.66 -0.27
C ARG A 776 -20.15 -14.43 0.25
#